data_17cd59c65b76f317d3cb564462eabfae
#
_entry.id   17cd59c65b76f317d3cb564462eabfae
#
_cell.length_a   1.000
_cell.length_b   1.000
_cell.length_c   1.000
_cell.angle_alpha   90.00
_cell.angle_beta   90.00
_cell.angle_gamma   90.00
#
_symmetry.space_group_name_H-M   'P 1'
#
loop_
_entity.id
_entity.type
_entity.pdbx_description
1 polymer ?
#
loop_
_entity_poly.entity_id
_entity_poly.type
_entity_poly.pdbx_seq_one_letter_code
_entity_poly.pdbx_strand_id
1 'polypeptide(L)'
;MKGKIKAVLVKGFLAFLAVNALLMIIGLCVPLTKVAADGNYNEQGISLLSQSSLDYTKYKIEEVKELSSGVVEPTSENELEYQGEEAYRFSDTSLQDFKILVSVEETGNYNFAVDYYSLQTNVNDITIDILVNGQENEDYKNIVLETAWQEAAGDPTYDIYNNEVSSAQLPYRTWIHKFLFDTRYYNEDNALKFYFEAGVDYEITFKRNQGEFYLGDIYLYPYHEVSNYNSSHLSGYNTNSECITLEGEKPLFKTDTIIQNSSVQNPKMYPYSTKYNRLNVLSGDSFNQSGFSVTYSFNVEKSGNYEFTFKYANTQSNTISYADILINNKLLCKELDNYKFNATSKYKNETLKTSDGTNMSFYLEEGINTITIRLDASTQAAIYYKMYEIINEISDLYLEVVKLTGGETDKNKKWVIENYIPDAPARLNEWVAELDWCIEQANTLSKVDAKKDNTLTQYLQNARRKVANIAEDPNELPHELANLSTGTSSAQTLLSNSLHTSTFCPLSIDRIYVHGADAKLPKAGSNFFLTYFATVQRVIKSGVNLNDNDDVLNVWVSRSTYYVSTLQKFSAKFTAETGIPVRFSLLPDESKLTYSYAAGTQPDMALGISSSVPFELGLRGALEDLTQFDTFNEAIVDFAPGSLVNLGADGAIYAIPETQDWQLLYYRKDILDTYGLEVPNTWEDVIEMLPILQRYGSNFVIPLAGGSGLKGISTTAPFIYQYGGDVYTADRMGTDIQSKEAIQAINLMVDLFQLYSLPLTSQSFYDSFRSGTLPIGVSGFDMYLQLTNAAPEIQGKWGVALHPGIRRDINGDGIIGEDEIDRTTTGDTKNGIIFKGTDKKEEAWKFLEWWSKAEQQAEFANMIQSTYGATFLWNTANLKAMDSLAMDKDVIAKAKEQLGYLRNVDQIPATYIVERCISNVWNQAVFDYKPLRALVSDAEIEINKEIDRKMEEFGFKKNGEVVNEYKYYTVQDIINMQAEGRKAK
;
A
#
# COMPACT_ATOMS: atom_id res chain seq x y z
N MET A 1 2.09 12.88 -65.79
CA MET A 1 2.65 13.35 -64.49
C MET A 1 2.49 12.38 -63.34
N LYS A 2 1.34 11.75 -63.07
CA LYS A 2 1.10 10.81 -61.97
C LYS A 2 2.04 9.54 -61.98
N GLY A 3 2.44 9.03 -63.18
CA GLY A 3 3.32 7.86 -63.24
C GLY A 3 4.78 8.17 -62.89
N LYS A 4 5.30 9.36 -63.20
CA LYS A 4 6.66 9.75 -62.82
C LYS A 4 6.82 10.03 -61.33
N ILE A 5 5.77 10.57 -60.66
CA ILE A 5 5.75 10.81 -59.22
C ILE A 5 5.71 9.47 -58.48
N LYS A 6 4.91 8.49 -58.92
CA LYS A 6 4.87 7.14 -58.35
C LYS A 6 6.21 6.43 -58.47
N ALA A 7 6.92 6.54 -59.62
CA ALA A 7 8.23 5.94 -59.81
C ALA A 7 9.34 6.60 -58.96
N VAL A 8 9.25 7.89 -58.69
CA VAL A 8 10.19 8.63 -57.82
C VAL A 8 9.94 8.24 -56.34
N LEU A 9 8.66 8.15 -55.94
CA LEU A 9 8.31 7.69 -54.57
C LEU A 9 8.73 6.24 -54.32
N VAL A 10 8.52 5.34 -55.26
CA VAL A 10 8.93 3.93 -55.14
C VAL A 10 10.47 3.81 -55.12
N LYS A 11 11.21 4.57 -55.96
CA LYS A 11 12.66 4.59 -55.90
C LYS A 11 13.20 5.22 -54.63
N GLY A 12 12.54 6.27 -54.10
CA GLY A 12 12.87 6.88 -52.79
C GLY A 12 12.65 5.90 -51.66
N PHE A 13 11.52 5.17 -51.69
CA PHE A 13 11.21 4.16 -50.69
C PHE A 13 12.17 2.95 -50.75
N LEU A 14 12.54 2.48 -51.94
CA LEU A 14 13.51 1.41 -52.09
C LEU A 14 14.94 1.84 -51.70
N ALA A 15 15.32 3.09 -51.97
CA ALA A 15 16.59 3.66 -51.49
C ALA A 15 16.58 3.80 -49.97
N PHE A 16 15.47 4.24 -49.38
CA PHE A 16 15.30 4.28 -47.94
C PHE A 16 15.38 2.89 -47.29
N LEU A 17 14.75 1.88 -47.88
CA LEU A 17 14.88 0.47 -47.45
C LEU A 17 16.30 -0.07 -47.58
N ALA A 18 16.98 0.24 -48.66
CA ALA A 18 18.39 -0.22 -48.89
C ALA A 18 19.36 0.47 -47.91
N VAL A 19 19.17 1.75 -47.62
CA VAL A 19 19.96 2.48 -46.62
C VAL A 19 19.68 1.93 -45.20
N ASN A 20 18.42 1.64 -44.87
CA ASN A 20 18.09 1.00 -43.58
C ASN A 20 18.65 -0.43 -43.47
N ALA A 21 18.65 -1.24 -44.55
CA ALA A 21 19.25 -2.55 -44.55
C ALA A 21 20.78 -2.49 -44.40
N LEU A 22 21.46 -1.53 -45.07
CA LEU A 22 22.88 -1.30 -44.91
C LEU A 22 23.25 -0.82 -43.51
N LEU A 23 22.44 0.08 -42.97
CA LEU A 23 22.59 0.55 -41.60
C LEU A 23 22.33 -0.57 -40.57
N MET A 24 21.39 -1.49 -40.85
CA MET A 24 21.18 -2.71 -40.05
C MET A 24 22.40 -3.59 -39.99
N ILE A 25 23.04 -3.85 -41.17
CA ILE A 25 24.24 -4.68 -41.25
C ILE A 25 25.41 -4.03 -40.49
N ILE A 26 25.57 -2.71 -40.61
CA ILE A 26 26.58 -1.95 -39.87
C ILE A 26 26.31 -1.99 -38.37
N GLY A 27 25.03 -1.84 -37.94
CA GLY A 27 24.62 -1.90 -36.53
C GLY A 27 24.81 -3.29 -35.91
N LEU A 28 24.73 -4.37 -36.69
CA LEU A 28 25.02 -5.74 -36.24
C LEU A 28 26.51 -6.01 -36.03
N CYS A 29 27.38 -5.25 -36.74
CA CYS A 29 28.82 -5.44 -36.72
C CYS A 29 29.59 -4.51 -35.77
N VAL A 30 28.94 -3.51 -35.21
CA VAL A 30 29.59 -2.60 -34.24
C VAL A 30 29.46 -3.19 -32.83
N PRO A 31 30.56 -3.63 -32.20
CA PRO A 31 30.53 -4.00 -30.81
C PRO A 31 30.24 -2.74 -29.95
N LEU A 32 29.15 -2.75 -29.18
CA LEU A 32 28.96 -1.78 -28.14
C LEU A 32 30.06 -2.02 -27.10
N THR A 33 31.05 -1.15 -27.05
CA THR A 33 32.13 -1.21 -26.06
C THR A 33 31.53 -1.25 -24.67
N LYS A 34 31.77 -2.35 -23.96
CA LYS A 34 31.54 -2.45 -22.53
C LYS A 34 32.39 -1.37 -21.87
N VAL A 35 31.73 -0.40 -21.22
CA VAL A 35 32.39 0.42 -20.21
C VAL A 35 32.49 -0.51 -19.00
N ALA A 36 33.69 -0.90 -18.63
CA ALA A 36 33.89 -1.73 -17.45
C ALA A 36 33.40 -0.98 -16.24
N ALA A 37 32.53 -1.60 -15.49
CA ALA A 37 32.15 -1.13 -14.17
C ALA A 37 33.18 -1.73 -13.20
N ASP A 38 34.17 -0.97 -12.85
CA ASP A 38 35.05 -1.29 -11.72
C ASP A 38 34.39 -0.74 -10.44
N GLY A 39 33.40 -1.47 -9.95
CA GLY A 39 32.83 -1.28 -8.62
C GLY A 39 33.44 -2.30 -7.67
N ASN A 40 34.45 -1.95 -6.93
CA ASN A 40 34.92 -2.79 -5.84
C ASN A 40 33.95 -2.64 -4.66
N TYR A 41 33.03 -3.61 -4.54
CA TYR A 41 32.24 -3.76 -3.33
C TYR A 41 33.07 -4.50 -2.27
N ASN A 42 33.39 -3.81 -1.20
CA ASN A 42 33.93 -4.47 -0.01
C ASN A 42 32.75 -4.90 0.90
N GLU A 43 32.61 -6.21 1.09
CA GLU A 43 31.62 -6.83 2.02
C GLU A 43 31.92 -6.54 3.51
N GLN A 44 32.86 -5.69 3.85
CA GLN A 44 33.14 -5.37 5.25
C GLN A 44 32.11 -4.36 5.75
N GLY A 45 31.36 -4.73 6.78
CA GLY A 45 30.34 -3.94 7.43
C GLY A 45 30.84 -2.51 7.76
N ILE A 46 30.25 -1.53 7.09
CA ILE A 46 30.56 -0.11 7.33
C ILE A 46 29.68 0.31 8.52
N SER A 47 30.30 0.76 9.59
CA SER A 47 29.57 1.38 10.68
C SER A 47 29.10 2.77 10.24
N LEU A 48 27.80 3.01 10.30
CA LEU A 48 27.18 4.32 10.04
C LEU A 48 27.17 5.24 11.25
N LEU A 49 27.93 4.90 12.28
CA LEU A 49 28.13 5.71 13.47
C LEU A 49 29.16 6.79 13.14
N SER A 50 28.70 7.95 12.69
CA SER A 50 29.54 9.12 12.57
C SER A 50 29.09 10.17 13.59
N GLN A 51 29.91 10.40 14.61
CA GLN A 51 29.71 11.51 15.51
C GLN A 51 29.94 12.82 14.75
N SER A 52 29.07 13.81 14.95
CA SER A 52 29.32 15.14 14.43
C SER A 52 30.54 15.77 15.17
N SER A 53 31.19 16.73 14.54
CA SER A 53 32.25 17.54 15.21
C SER A 53 31.67 18.59 16.15
N LEU A 54 30.35 18.60 16.37
CA LEU A 54 29.63 19.53 17.24
C LEU A 54 29.74 19.10 18.70
N ASP A 55 29.78 20.05 19.63
CA ASP A 55 29.64 19.75 21.04
C ASP A 55 28.27 19.10 21.33
N TYR A 56 28.27 18.06 22.14
CA TYR A 56 27.06 17.30 22.49
C TYR A 56 27.18 16.79 23.93
N THR A 57 25.99 16.53 24.54
CA THR A 57 25.86 15.77 25.77
C THR A 57 25.43 14.34 25.41
N LYS A 58 26.20 13.34 25.87
CA LYS A 58 25.95 11.94 25.66
C LYS A 58 25.30 11.34 26.90
N TYR A 59 24.14 10.72 26.73
CA TYR A 59 23.44 9.95 27.77
C TYR A 59 23.73 8.47 27.56
N LYS A 60 24.55 7.90 28.41
CA LYS A 60 24.83 6.48 28.38
C LYS A 60 23.69 5.71 28.97
N ILE A 61 23.40 4.55 28.40
CA ILE A 61 22.31 3.66 28.85
C ILE A 61 22.44 3.27 30.33
N GLU A 62 23.64 3.07 30.85
CA GLU A 62 23.88 2.75 32.26
C GLU A 62 23.41 3.83 33.23
N GLU A 63 23.57 5.11 32.85
CA GLU A 63 23.18 6.26 33.69
C GLU A 63 21.66 6.44 33.77
N VAL A 64 20.93 5.85 32.85
CA VAL A 64 19.49 6.05 32.67
C VAL A 64 18.67 4.91 33.27
N LYS A 65 19.33 3.79 33.58
CA LYS A 65 18.70 2.58 34.14
C LYS A 65 17.91 2.83 35.43
N GLU A 66 18.29 3.82 36.21
CA GLU A 66 17.64 4.19 37.47
C GLU A 66 16.35 5.00 37.27
N LEU A 67 16.13 5.60 36.08
CA LEU A 67 15.01 6.50 35.81
C LEU A 67 13.86 5.80 35.05
N SER A 68 14.14 4.67 34.39
CA SER A 68 13.18 4.00 33.50
C SER A 68 12.20 3.13 34.27
N SER A 69 10.92 3.25 33.99
CA SER A 69 9.87 2.39 34.54
C SER A 69 9.70 1.13 33.72
N GLY A 70 9.58 -0.04 34.37
CA GLY A 70 9.34 -1.32 33.69
C GLY A 70 10.57 -2.02 33.10
N VAL A 71 11.76 -1.66 33.56
CA VAL A 71 13.01 -2.29 33.12
C VAL A 71 13.00 -3.76 33.49
N VAL A 72 13.00 -4.64 32.50
CA VAL A 72 13.32 -6.07 32.68
C VAL A 72 14.83 -6.15 32.89
N GLU A 73 15.29 -6.80 33.94
CA GLU A 73 16.71 -7.03 34.17
C GLU A 73 17.37 -7.57 32.89
N PRO A 74 18.46 -6.96 32.39
CA PRO A 74 19.12 -7.40 31.19
C PRO A 74 19.53 -8.86 31.28
N THR A 75 19.11 -9.66 30.31
CA THR A 75 19.58 -11.04 30.16
C THR A 75 20.49 -11.09 28.92
N SER A 76 21.32 -12.14 28.82
CA SER A 76 22.22 -12.33 27.66
C SER A 76 21.48 -12.41 26.32
N GLU A 77 20.15 -12.57 26.33
CA GLU A 77 19.28 -12.52 25.15
C GLU A 77 18.78 -11.10 24.81
N ASN A 78 18.84 -10.16 25.78
CA ASN A 78 18.31 -8.79 25.66
C ASN A 78 19.41 -7.74 25.44
N GLU A 79 20.67 -8.13 25.48
CA GLU A 79 21.82 -7.24 25.34
C GLU A 79 22.61 -7.58 24.08
N LEU A 80 22.94 -6.55 23.31
CA LEU A 80 23.86 -6.63 22.19
C LEU A 80 25.09 -5.76 22.54
N GLU A 81 26.29 -6.29 22.36
CA GLU A 81 27.52 -5.51 22.54
C GLU A 81 27.58 -4.40 21.48
N TYR A 82 27.59 -3.14 21.96
CA TYR A 82 27.60 -1.93 21.17
C TYR A 82 28.91 -1.19 21.40
N GLN A 83 29.84 -1.21 20.43
CA GLN A 83 31.18 -0.61 20.57
C GLN A 83 31.88 -0.90 21.92
N GLY A 84 31.58 -2.03 22.54
CA GLY A 84 32.05 -2.42 23.86
C GLY A 84 31.19 -1.90 25.03
N GLU A 85 30.03 -1.30 24.76
CA GLU A 85 29.04 -0.85 25.73
C GLU A 85 27.74 -1.67 25.59
N GLU A 86 26.86 -1.67 26.59
CA GLU A 86 25.59 -2.38 26.59
C GLU A 86 24.55 -1.65 25.69
N ALA A 87 23.61 -2.40 25.10
CA ALA A 87 22.48 -1.86 24.35
C ALA A 87 21.18 -2.52 24.81
N TYR A 88 20.06 -1.82 24.75
CA TYR A 88 18.77 -2.32 25.24
C TYR A 88 17.81 -2.65 24.13
N ARG A 89 17.16 -3.81 24.27
CA ARG A 89 16.15 -4.27 23.33
C ARG A 89 14.79 -3.67 23.66
N PHE A 90 14.17 -3.04 22.65
CA PHE A 90 12.79 -2.63 22.63
C PHE A 90 11.96 -3.62 21.82
N SER A 91 10.94 -4.22 22.45
CA SER A 91 10.04 -5.19 21.84
C SER A 91 8.73 -5.30 22.64
N ASP A 92 7.77 -6.08 22.15
CA ASP A 92 6.51 -6.33 22.88
C ASP A 92 6.70 -7.03 24.24
N THR A 93 7.83 -7.74 24.42
CA THR A 93 8.13 -8.53 25.62
C THR A 93 9.24 -7.93 26.49
N SER A 94 9.77 -6.77 26.10
CA SER A 94 10.87 -6.10 26.82
C SER A 94 10.55 -4.64 27.12
N LEU A 95 11.52 -3.73 27.02
CA LEU A 95 11.29 -2.30 27.27
C LEU A 95 10.25 -1.70 26.32
N GLN A 96 9.37 -0.87 26.89
CA GLN A 96 8.37 -0.11 26.16
C GLN A 96 8.68 1.40 26.19
N ASP A 97 9.23 1.87 27.28
CA ASP A 97 9.62 3.26 27.48
C ASP A 97 11.00 3.37 28.13
N PHE A 98 11.61 4.52 27.92
CA PHE A 98 12.94 4.83 28.40
C PHE A 98 13.01 6.31 28.76
N LYS A 99 13.49 6.64 29.97
CA LYS A 99 13.49 8.01 30.50
C LYS A 99 14.89 8.53 30.74
N ILE A 100 15.11 9.79 30.40
CA ILE A 100 16.31 10.54 30.74
C ILE A 100 15.94 11.84 31.43
N LEU A 101 16.85 12.35 32.26
CA LEU A 101 16.76 13.67 32.86
C LEU A 101 17.71 14.61 32.08
N VAL A 102 17.14 15.64 31.48
CA VAL A 102 17.88 16.64 30.70
C VAL A 102 17.99 17.94 31.50
N SER A 103 19.22 18.42 31.69
CA SER A 103 19.48 19.74 32.23
C SER A 103 20.56 20.41 31.37
N VAL A 104 20.28 21.62 30.93
CA VAL A 104 21.18 22.37 30.00
C VAL A 104 21.81 23.58 30.69
N GLU A 105 23.02 23.94 30.25
CA GLU A 105 23.72 25.11 30.76
C GLU A 105 23.27 26.41 30.08
N GLU A 106 22.83 26.34 28.82
CA GLU A 106 22.38 27.49 28.04
C GLU A 106 20.94 27.32 27.60
N THR A 107 20.13 28.36 27.71
CA THR A 107 18.74 28.36 27.21
C THR A 107 18.71 28.41 25.69
N GLY A 108 18.03 27.48 25.05
CA GLY A 108 17.93 27.43 23.58
C GLY A 108 17.24 26.20 23.02
N ASN A 109 17.35 26.05 21.69
CA ASN A 109 16.87 24.88 20.99
C ASN A 109 17.99 23.82 20.93
N TYR A 110 17.56 22.58 21.02
CA TYR A 110 18.42 21.39 20.97
C TYR A 110 17.82 20.33 20.04
N ASN A 111 18.69 19.46 19.52
CA ASN A 111 18.29 18.32 18.70
C ASN A 111 18.69 17.02 19.39
N PHE A 112 17.81 16.02 19.40
CA PHE A 112 18.16 14.67 19.81
C PHE A 112 18.65 13.85 18.64
N ALA A 113 19.66 13.02 18.88
CA ALA A 113 20.03 11.91 18.03
C ALA A 113 20.16 10.64 18.86
N VAL A 114 19.95 9.49 18.22
CA VAL A 114 20.04 8.17 18.85
C VAL A 114 20.87 7.22 18.00
N ASP A 115 21.60 6.35 18.67
CA ASP A 115 22.21 5.19 18.03
C ASP A 115 21.25 4.01 18.17
N TYR A 116 20.89 3.37 17.08
CA TYR A 116 19.99 2.24 17.12
C TYR A 116 20.36 1.16 16.09
N TYR A 117 19.89 -0.05 16.34
CA TYR A 117 20.06 -1.21 15.46
C TYR A 117 18.70 -1.87 15.25
N SER A 118 18.19 -1.84 14.02
CA SER A 118 16.89 -2.41 13.67
C SER A 118 16.90 -3.93 13.76
N LEU A 119 15.90 -4.52 14.40
CA LEU A 119 15.61 -5.96 14.42
C LEU A 119 14.46 -6.33 13.49
N GLN A 120 13.86 -5.36 12.80
CA GLN A 120 12.72 -5.59 11.91
C GLN A 120 13.05 -6.62 10.83
N THR A 121 12.13 -7.54 10.61
CA THR A 121 12.19 -8.56 9.56
C THR A 121 11.13 -8.36 8.49
N ASN A 122 10.19 -7.47 8.74
CA ASN A 122 9.13 -7.05 7.84
C ASN A 122 9.27 -5.55 7.50
N VAL A 123 8.42 -5.05 6.63
CA VAL A 123 8.47 -3.67 6.13
C VAL A 123 7.81 -2.63 7.04
N ASN A 124 7.37 -3.02 8.24
CA ASN A 124 6.82 -2.06 9.19
C ASN A 124 7.93 -1.13 9.71
N ASP A 125 7.59 0.13 9.85
CA ASP A 125 8.49 1.10 10.46
C ASP A 125 8.65 0.85 11.96
N ILE A 126 9.81 1.20 12.50
CA ILE A 126 9.99 1.38 13.93
C ILE A 126 9.53 2.80 14.25
N THR A 127 8.59 2.96 15.18
CA THR A 127 8.12 4.28 15.59
C THR A 127 8.20 4.46 17.09
N ILE A 128 8.60 5.68 17.48
CA ILE A 128 8.71 6.12 18.88
C ILE A 128 7.98 7.46 19.06
N ASP A 129 7.49 7.69 20.27
CA ASP A 129 7.03 9.02 20.71
C ASP A 129 8.03 9.59 21.72
N ILE A 130 8.13 10.93 21.77
CA ILE A 130 8.89 11.61 22.81
C ILE A 130 7.95 12.47 23.62
N LEU A 131 7.94 12.22 24.94
CA LEU A 131 7.19 13.00 25.89
C LEU A 131 8.15 13.91 26.68
N VAL A 132 7.74 15.15 26.87
CA VAL A 132 8.48 16.13 27.72
C VAL A 132 7.69 16.33 29.02
N ASN A 133 8.27 16.00 30.16
CA ASN A 133 7.63 16.03 31.47
C ASN A 133 6.30 15.25 31.52
N GLY A 134 6.24 14.11 30.80
CA GLY A 134 5.05 13.27 30.68
C GLY A 134 3.93 13.85 29.83
N GLN A 135 4.15 14.98 29.15
CA GLN A 135 3.18 15.59 28.24
C GLN A 135 3.45 15.18 26.80
N GLU A 136 2.39 14.77 26.11
CA GLU A 136 2.42 14.46 24.69
C GLU A 136 2.39 15.75 23.86
N ASN A 137 3.15 15.78 22.76
CA ASN A 137 3.08 16.81 21.73
C ASN A 137 2.93 16.13 20.38
N GLU A 138 2.02 16.60 19.54
CA GLU A 138 1.78 16.05 18.20
C GLU A 138 3.02 16.06 17.30
N ASP A 139 3.91 17.04 17.45
CA ASP A 139 5.14 17.15 16.68
C ASP A 139 6.17 16.07 17.05
N TYR A 140 6.03 15.45 18.22
CA TYR A 140 6.96 14.44 18.75
C TYR A 140 6.38 13.04 18.76
N LYS A 141 5.31 12.78 17.98
CA LYS A 141 4.66 11.48 17.84
C LYS A 141 5.07 10.76 16.55
N ASN A 142 5.08 9.45 16.61
CA ASN A 142 5.35 8.55 15.47
C ASN A 142 6.65 8.87 14.73
N ILE A 143 7.70 9.25 15.48
CA ILE A 143 9.04 9.47 14.92
C ILE A 143 9.55 8.14 14.39
N VAL A 144 9.95 8.10 13.12
CA VAL A 144 10.40 6.88 12.46
C VAL A 144 11.90 6.67 12.65
N LEU A 145 12.28 5.46 13.08
CA LEU A 145 13.64 4.94 13.02
C LEU A 145 13.70 3.93 11.87
N GLU A 146 14.22 4.33 10.72
CA GLU A 146 14.15 3.53 9.49
C GLU A 146 14.96 2.24 9.60
N THR A 147 14.47 1.18 8.97
CA THR A 147 15.28 -0.01 8.71
C THR A 147 16.08 0.18 7.43
N ALA A 148 17.38 -0.08 7.47
CA ALA A 148 18.20 -0.12 6.26
C ALA A 148 17.95 -1.42 5.49
N TRP A 149 17.75 -1.33 4.17
CA TRP A 149 17.46 -2.46 3.27
C TRP A 149 18.49 -2.57 2.17
N GLN A 150 18.90 -3.77 1.83
CA GLN A 150 19.79 -4.08 0.70
C GLN A 150 19.18 -5.15 -0.20
N GLU A 151 19.61 -5.19 -1.45
CA GLU A 151 19.27 -6.33 -2.32
C GLU A 151 20.00 -7.58 -1.85
N ALA A 152 19.32 -8.74 -1.94
CA ALA A 152 19.96 -10.02 -1.64
C ALA A 152 21.19 -10.20 -2.54
N ALA A 153 22.32 -10.59 -1.92
CA ALA A 153 23.56 -10.85 -2.64
C ALA A 153 23.38 -12.04 -3.60
N GLY A 154 23.95 -11.96 -4.79
CA GLY A 154 23.94 -13.03 -5.78
C GLY A 154 23.91 -12.52 -7.23
N ASP A 155 23.83 -13.46 -8.17
CA ASP A 155 23.64 -13.12 -9.57
C ASP A 155 22.25 -12.54 -9.83
N PRO A 156 22.10 -11.61 -10.80
CA PRO A 156 20.80 -11.06 -11.17
C PRO A 156 19.76 -12.14 -11.46
N THR A 157 18.56 -11.98 -10.95
CA THR A 157 17.45 -12.90 -11.21
C THR A 157 16.76 -12.53 -12.52
N TYR A 158 16.32 -13.53 -13.27
CA TYR A 158 15.68 -13.32 -14.57
C TYR A 158 14.32 -14.00 -14.63
N ASP A 159 13.36 -13.33 -15.28
CA ASP A 159 12.08 -13.95 -15.60
C ASP A 159 12.19 -15.00 -16.72
N ILE A 160 11.10 -15.71 -17.02
CA ILE A 160 11.05 -16.72 -18.09
C ILE A 160 11.39 -16.16 -19.48
N TYR A 161 11.29 -14.84 -19.66
CA TYR A 161 11.66 -14.13 -20.88
C TYR A 161 13.10 -13.61 -20.85
N ASN A 162 13.84 -13.96 -19.79
CA ASN A 162 15.20 -13.52 -19.53
C ASN A 162 15.35 -11.99 -19.36
N ASN A 163 14.28 -11.33 -18.89
CA ASN A 163 14.37 -9.97 -18.37
C ASN A 163 14.86 -10.02 -16.93
N GLU A 164 15.70 -9.08 -16.56
CA GLU A 164 16.14 -8.91 -15.19
C GLU A 164 14.97 -8.39 -14.33
N VAL A 165 14.83 -8.95 -13.17
CA VAL A 165 13.78 -8.62 -12.19
C VAL A 165 14.43 -8.26 -10.85
N SER A 166 13.79 -7.36 -10.09
CA SER A 166 14.32 -6.91 -8.79
C SER A 166 14.57 -8.09 -7.85
N SER A 167 15.70 -8.09 -7.16
CA SER A 167 16.04 -9.09 -6.17
C SER A 167 15.20 -8.90 -4.89
N ALA A 168 15.14 -9.93 -4.05
CA ALA A 168 14.54 -9.80 -2.71
C ALA A 168 15.30 -8.75 -1.90
N GLN A 169 14.55 -8.00 -1.09
CA GLN A 169 15.13 -7.02 -0.19
C GLN A 169 15.36 -7.66 1.18
N LEU A 170 16.53 -7.47 1.72
CA LEU A 170 16.92 -7.97 3.04
C LEU A 170 17.29 -6.81 3.95
N PRO A 171 16.99 -6.87 5.24
CA PRO A 171 17.47 -5.87 6.18
C PRO A 171 19.00 -5.82 6.20
N TYR A 172 19.55 -4.63 6.00
CA TYR A 172 20.99 -4.38 6.19
C TYR A 172 21.25 -4.11 7.67
N ARG A 173 21.84 -5.07 8.36
CA ARG A 173 22.03 -5.04 9.80
C ARG A 173 23.27 -4.23 10.17
N THR A 174 23.03 -3.00 10.64
CA THR A 174 24.08 -2.08 11.07
C THR A 174 23.55 -1.13 12.15
N TRP A 175 24.47 -0.60 12.97
CA TRP A 175 24.17 0.51 13.84
C TRP A 175 24.02 1.80 13.04
N ILE A 176 23.03 2.60 13.36
CA ILE A 176 22.71 3.87 12.70
C ILE A 176 22.66 4.97 13.75
N HIS A 177 23.44 6.03 13.53
CA HIS A 177 23.32 7.28 14.25
C HIS A 177 22.37 8.20 13.50
N LYS A 178 21.28 8.61 14.14
CA LYS A 178 20.24 9.38 13.51
C LYS A 178 19.72 10.50 14.37
N PHE A 179 19.68 11.71 13.82
CA PHE A 179 18.87 12.81 14.36
C PHE A 179 17.39 12.49 14.21
N LEU A 180 16.58 12.88 15.18
CA LEU A 180 15.15 12.65 15.18
C LEU A 180 14.45 13.68 14.29
N PHE A 181 13.66 13.22 13.33
CA PHE A 181 12.92 14.04 12.39
C PHE A 181 11.41 13.81 12.53
N ASP A 182 10.62 14.82 12.22
CA ASP A 182 9.22 14.62 11.86
C ASP A 182 9.15 14.06 10.43
N THR A 183 8.84 12.77 10.31
CA THR A 183 8.85 12.06 9.03
C THR A 183 7.54 12.14 8.25
N ARG A 184 6.48 12.68 8.85
CA ARG A 184 5.19 12.89 8.16
C ARG A 184 5.24 14.08 7.21
N TYR A 185 5.86 15.13 7.66
CA TYR A 185 6.15 16.35 6.92
C TYR A 185 7.40 16.96 7.55
N TYR A 186 8.40 17.21 6.79
CA TYR A 186 9.65 17.72 7.31
C TYR A 186 9.49 19.12 7.88
N ASN A 187 10.04 19.31 9.06
CA ASN A 187 10.25 20.59 9.67
C ASN A 187 11.27 21.39 8.81
N GLU A 188 11.18 22.71 8.76
CA GLU A 188 12.08 23.58 7.97
C GLU A 188 13.57 23.33 8.24
N ASP A 189 13.92 22.83 9.42
CA ASP A 189 15.29 22.54 9.85
C ASP A 189 15.65 21.04 9.86
N ASN A 190 14.84 20.19 9.26
CA ASN A 190 15.05 18.74 9.14
C ASN A 190 15.09 17.95 10.45
N ALA A 191 15.58 18.46 11.55
CA ALA A 191 15.62 17.79 12.84
C ALA A 191 14.65 18.45 13.83
N LEU A 192 13.99 17.64 14.64
CA LEU A 192 13.09 18.10 15.68
C LEU A 192 13.85 19.00 16.68
N LYS A 193 13.28 20.16 16.99
CA LYS A 193 13.80 21.11 17.95
C LYS A 193 13.08 21.00 19.28
N PHE A 194 13.86 20.87 20.34
CA PHE A 194 13.39 20.84 21.72
C PHE A 194 13.92 22.08 22.42
N TYR A 195 13.04 22.91 22.96
CA TYR A 195 13.42 24.11 23.69
C TYR A 195 13.61 23.79 25.17
N PHE A 196 14.78 24.10 25.71
CA PHE A 196 15.12 23.93 27.12
C PHE A 196 15.63 25.23 27.74
N GLU A 197 15.25 25.47 28.99
CA GLU A 197 15.74 26.60 29.79
C GLU A 197 16.92 26.15 30.66
N ALA A 198 17.94 27.00 30.77
CA ALA A 198 19.11 26.71 31.57
C ALA A 198 18.79 26.49 33.05
N GLY A 199 19.33 25.42 33.62
CA GLY A 199 19.15 25.08 35.03
C GLY A 199 17.75 24.53 35.40
N VAL A 200 16.92 24.18 34.41
CA VAL A 200 15.65 23.49 34.60
C VAL A 200 15.85 22.03 34.22
N ASP A 201 15.34 21.12 35.07
CA ASP A 201 15.39 19.70 34.81
C ASP A 201 14.14 19.28 34.06
N TYR A 202 14.32 18.58 32.92
CA TYR A 202 13.26 18.05 32.10
C TYR A 202 13.31 16.53 32.05
N GLU A 203 12.20 15.86 32.37
CA GLU A 203 12.06 14.40 32.13
C GLU A 203 11.70 14.17 30.66
N ILE A 204 12.54 13.50 29.91
CA ILE A 204 12.29 13.12 28.52
C ILE A 204 12.04 11.61 28.46
N THR A 205 10.87 11.22 27.94
CA THR A 205 10.48 9.82 27.79
C THR A 205 10.51 9.44 26.31
N PHE A 206 11.30 8.44 25.96
CA PHE A 206 11.27 7.77 24.66
C PHE A 206 10.35 6.56 24.77
N LYS A 207 9.21 6.60 24.13
CA LYS A 207 8.18 5.57 24.19
C LYS A 207 8.08 4.85 22.86
N ARG A 208 8.24 3.53 22.85
CA ARG A 208 8.04 2.71 21.65
C ARG A 208 6.56 2.57 21.32
N ASN A 209 6.20 2.83 20.07
CA ASN A 209 4.85 2.56 19.56
C ASN A 209 4.82 1.22 18.82
N GLN A 210 5.77 1.01 17.88
CA GLN A 210 5.87 -0.26 17.16
C GLN A 210 7.31 -0.55 16.71
N GLY A 211 7.53 -1.79 16.31
CA GLY A 211 8.81 -2.27 15.81
C GLY A 211 9.74 -2.79 16.91
N GLU A 212 10.75 -3.53 16.50
CA GLU A 212 11.77 -4.07 17.40
C GLU A 212 13.14 -3.54 17.05
N PHE A 213 13.89 -3.09 18.04
CA PHE A 213 15.23 -2.53 17.85
C PHE A 213 16.06 -2.60 19.14
N TYR A 214 17.36 -2.48 18.97
CA TYR A 214 18.26 -2.13 20.06
C TYR A 214 18.49 -0.64 20.07
N LEU A 215 18.44 -0.04 21.24
CA LEU A 215 18.82 1.34 21.50
C LEU A 215 20.24 1.36 22.07
N GLY A 216 21.11 2.15 21.47
CA GLY A 216 22.44 2.53 21.98
C GLY A 216 22.39 3.87 22.72
N ASP A 217 23.38 4.71 22.50
CA ASP A 217 23.47 6.00 23.15
C ASP A 217 22.46 7.04 22.63
N ILE A 218 22.09 7.97 23.50
CA ILE A 218 21.28 9.13 23.18
C ILE A 218 22.17 10.39 23.26
N TYR A 219 22.03 11.26 22.28
CA TYR A 219 22.82 12.48 22.16
C TYR A 219 21.91 13.70 22.14
N LEU A 220 22.31 14.75 22.84
CA LEU A 220 21.68 16.05 22.83
C LEU A 220 22.68 17.09 22.26
N TYR A 221 22.37 17.65 21.12
CA TYR A 221 23.17 18.65 20.44
C TYR A 221 22.52 20.01 20.59
N PRO A 222 23.29 21.08 21.00
CA PRO A 222 22.82 22.43 20.80
C PRO A 222 22.53 22.68 19.33
N TYR A 223 21.41 23.34 19.04
CA TYR A 223 21.04 23.65 17.66
C TYR A 223 22.04 24.62 17.03
N HIS A 224 22.60 24.25 15.89
CA HIS A 224 23.50 25.09 15.09
C HIS A 224 23.04 25.12 13.64
N GLU A 225 22.99 26.32 13.06
CA GLU A 225 22.81 26.46 11.62
C GLU A 225 24.05 25.95 10.87
N VAL A 226 23.83 25.18 9.82
CA VAL A 226 24.88 24.68 8.93
C VAL A 226 25.48 25.88 8.16
N SER A 227 26.81 26.01 8.13
CA SER A 227 27.48 27.10 7.44
C SER A 227 27.42 26.96 5.92
N ASN A 228 27.49 28.09 5.20
CA ASN A 228 27.62 28.09 3.75
C ASN A 228 28.92 27.43 3.29
N TYR A 229 28.91 26.90 2.06
CA TYR A 229 30.10 26.32 1.42
C TYR A 229 31.25 27.30 1.40
N ASN A 230 32.40 26.84 1.86
CA ASN A 230 33.62 27.63 1.90
C ASN A 230 34.82 26.84 1.34
N SER A 231 35.32 27.24 0.19
CA SER A 231 36.47 26.60 -0.47
C SER A 231 37.79 26.75 0.28
N SER A 232 37.88 27.62 1.32
CA SER A 232 39.10 27.82 2.09
C SER A 232 39.55 26.62 2.93
N HIS A 233 38.63 25.66 3.15
CA HIS A 233 38.91 24.40 3.86
C HIS A 233 39.49 23.30 2.95
N LEU A 234 39.60 23.55 1.65
CA LEU A 234 40.18 22.59 0.72
C LEU A 234 41.69 22.50 0.96
N SER A 235 42.18 21.38 1.44
CA SER A 235 43.60 21.12 1.54
C SER A 235 44.19 20.99 0.15
N GLY A 236 45.40 21.50 -0.10
CA GLY A 236 46.00 21.71 -1.41
C GLY A 236 46.31 20.46 -2.29
N TYR A 237 45.69 19.33 -2.06
CA TYR A 237 45.81 18.12 -2.85
C TYR A 237 44.72 18.06 -3.91
N ASN A 238 45.07 18.28 -5.18
CA ASN A 238 44.19 18.12 -6.31
C ASN A 238 44.33 16.72 -6.88
N THR A 239 43.21 15.95 -6.90
CA THR A 239 43.10 14.66 -7.55
C THR A 239 42.73 14.87 -9.02
N ASN A 240 43.67 15.21 -9.86
CA ASN A 240 43.42 15.85 -11.18
C ASN A 240 42.64 14.99 -12.22
N SER A 241 42.69 13.69 -12.17
CA SER A 241 42.07 12.86 -13.22
C SER A 241 41.37 11.59 -12.75
N GLU A 242 41.30 11.36 -11.47
CA GLU A 242 40.60 10.20 -10.90
C GLU A 242 39.09 10.36 -11.12
N CYS A 243 38.43 9.26 -11.46
CA CYS A 243 36.97 9.20 -11.61
C CYS A 243 36.45 7.85 -11.13
N ILE A 244 35.79 7.85 -9.99
CA ILE A 244 35.09 6.72 -9.42
C ILE A 244 33.65 6.79 -9.92
N THR A 245 33.09 5.68 -10.38
CA THR A 245 31.73 5.60 -10.90
C THR A 245 30.90 4.73 -9.98
N LEU A 246 29.82 5.28 -9.43
CA LEU A 246 28.82 4.57 -8.67
C LEU A 246 27.62 4.32 -9.56
N GLU A 247 27.15 3.08 -9.64
CA GLU A 247 25.97 2.72 -10.40
C GLU A 247 24.71 3.01 -9.58
N GLY A 248 23.78 3.76 -10.17
CA GLY A 248 22.59 4.22 -9.46
C GLY A 248 21.70 3.07 -8.95
N GLU A 249 21.69 1.95 -9.68
CA GLU A 249 20.95 0.75 -9.32
C GLU A 249 21.59 -0.10 -8.21
N LYS A 250 22.77 0.28 -7.70
CA LYS A 250 23.53 -0.50 -6.71
C LYS A 250 23.86 0.32 -5.43
N PRO A 251 22.87 0.82 -4.70
CA PRO A 251 23.12 1.41 -3.39
C PRO A 251 23.64 0.36 -2.40
N LEU A 252 24.42 0.78 -1.43
CA LEU A 252 24.82 -0.08 -0.31
C LEU A 252 23.60 -0.50 0.50
N PHE A 253 22.72 0.45 0.80
CA PHE A 253 21.41 0.24 1.39
C PHE A 253 20.47 1.41 1.07
N LYS A 254 19.19 1.21 1.33
CA LYS A 254 18.12 2.17 1.17
C LYS A 254 17.19 2.12 2.39
N THR A 255 16.48 3.19 2.69
CA THR A 255 15.63 3.30 3.89
C THR A 255 14.24 2.70 3.71
N ASP A 256 13.83 2.38 2.50
CA ASP A 256 12.54 1.75 2.23
C ASP A 256 12.64 0.73 1.10
N THR A 257 11.89 -0.35 1.23
CA THR A 257 11.83 -1.42 0.22
C THR A 257 11.10 -1.00 -1.04
N ILE A 258 10.22 0.00 -0.98
CA ILE A 258 9.52 0.55 -2.15
C ILE A 258 10.49 1.18 -3.16
N ILE A 259 11.66 1.62 -2.72
CA ILE A 259 12.71 2.18 -3.59
C ILE A 259 13.25 1.06 -4.49
N GLN A 260 12.95 1.11 -5.77
CA GLN A 260 13.23 0.06 -6.74
C GLN A 260 14.07 0.54 -7.92
N ASN A 261 14.74 -0.40 -8.54
CA ASN A 261 15.45 -0.19 -9.80
C ASN A 261 14.50 -0.36 -10.98
N SER A 262 14.77 0.33 -12.08
CA SER A 262 14.02 0.20 -13.33
C SER A 262 14.90 0.07 -14.56
N SER A 263 14.29 -0.33 -15.67
CA SER A 263 14.98 -0.54 -16.95
C SER A 263 14.75 0.64 -17.88
N VAL A 264 15.80 1.40 -18.16
CA VAL A 264 15.78 2.45 -19.18
C VAL A 264 16.48 1.96 -20.43
N GLN A 265 15.74 1.93 -21.55
CA GLN A 265 16.21 1.44 -22.83
C GLN A 265 17.02 2.51 -23.59
N ASN A 266 18.22 2.80 -23.07
CA ASN A 266 19.15 3.74 -23.66
C ASN A 266 20.54 3.10 -23.76
N PRO A 267 21.19 3.07 -24.97
CA PRO A 267 22.50 2.45 -25.17
C PRO A 267 23.64 3.07 -24.35
N LYS A 268 23.43 4.21 -23.72
CA LYS A 268 24.38 4.88 -22.82
C LYS A 268 24.17 4.57 -21.35
N MET A 269 23.20 3.74 -21.05
CA MET A 269 22.95 3.21 -19.71
C MET A 269 23.48 1.79 -19.60
N TYR A 270 24.03 1.43 -18.50
CA TYR A 270 24.62 0.12 -18.26
C TYR A 270 24.08 -0.44 -16.94
N PRO A 271 23.72 -1.74 -16.89
CA PRO A 271 23.78 -2.74 -17.96
C PRO A 271 22.74 -2.48 -19.08
N TYR A 272 23.08 -2.78 -20.31
CA TYR A 272 22.23 -2.61 -21.49
C TYR A 272 22.10 -3.89 -22.31
N SER A 273 20.89 -4.21 -22.74
CA SER A 273 20.65 -5.30 -23.67
C SER A 273 19.71 -4.85 -24.79
N THR A 274 20.01 -5.25 -26.02
CA THR A 274 19.14 -5.02 -27.18
C THR A 274 17.95 -5.97 -27.25
N LYS A 275 17.91 -7.03 -26.43
CA LYS A 275 16.86 -8.05 -26.42
C LYS A 275 16.03 -8.05 -25.15
N TYR A 276 16.67 -7.91 -24.01
CA TYR A 276 16.08 -8.09 -22.70
C TYR A 276 16.05 -6.79 -21.92
N ASN A 277 15.12 -6.65 -20.98
CA ASN A 277 15.16 -5.58 -20.00
C ASN A 277 16.28 -5.88 -18.99
N ARG A 278 17.03 -4.84 -18.62
CA ARG A 278 18.04 -4.88 -17.57
C ARG A 278 17.79 -3.74 -16.62
N LEU A 279 17.85 -3.98 -15.32
CA LEU A 279 17.74 -2.95 -14.31
C LEU A 279 19.03 -2.13 -14.33
N ASN A 280 18.93 -0.85 -14.62
CA ASN A 280 20.11 -0.01 -14.89
C ASN A 280 19.98 1.42 -14.37
N VAL A 281 18.95 1.72 -13.59
CA VAL A 281 18.79 3.00 -12.92
C VAL A 281 18.03 2.81 -11.61
N LEU A 282 18.33 3.61 -10.62
CA LEU A 282 17.43 3.85 -9.49
C LEU A 282 16.20 4.61 -10.02
N SER A 283 15.00 4.07 -9.79
CA SER A 283 13.77 4.57 -10.42
C SER A 283 13.19 5.76 -9.66
N GLY A 284 13.03 6.90 -10.34
CA GLY A 284 12.28 8.03 -9.81
C GLY A 284 10.76 7.80 -9.68
N ASP A 285 10.25 6.70 -10.19
CA ASP A 285 8.85 6.31 -9.97
C ASP A 285 8.65 5.70 -8.58
N SER A 286 9.72 5.26 -7.92
CA SER A 286 9.72 4.67 -6.58
C SER A 286 10.59 5.46 -5.59
N PHE A 287 11.66 6.08 -6.03
CA PHE A 287 12.47 7.01 -5.23
C PHE A 287 11.91 8.42 -5.41
N ASN A 288 10.85 8.72 -4.67
CA ASN A 288 9.99 9.87 -4.96
C ASN A 288 9.31 10.53 -3.75
N GLN A 289 9.43 9.97 -2.55
CA GLN A 289 8.82 10.54 -1.34
C GLN A 289 9.87 11.19 -0.45
N SER A 290 9.51 12.28 0.18
CA SER A 290 10.30 12.92 1.23
C SER A 290 10.63 11.90 2.33
N GLY A 291 11.87 11.86 2.79
CA GLY A 291 12.38 10.89 3.77
C GLY A 291 13.07 9.69 3.15
N PHE A 292 12.74 9.32 1.94
CA PHE A 292 13.44 8.22 1.27
C PHE A 292 14.90 8.54 1.07
N SER A 293 15.78 7.61 1.41
CA SER A 293 17.20 7.78 1.19
C SER A 293 17.88 6.55 0.60
N VAL A 294 18.97 6.80 -0.10
CA VAL A 294 19.87 5.78 -0.65
C VAL A 294 21.29 6.13 -0.32
N THR A 295 22.06 5.16 0.17
CA THR A 295 23.47 5.34 0.52
C THR A 295 24.35 4.50 -0.39
N TYR A 296 25.37 5.11 -0.97
CA TYR A 296 26.39 4.45 -1.78
C TYR A 296 27.73 4.48 -1.04
N SER A 297 28.48 3.38 -1.13
CA SER A 297 29.83 3.26 -0.62
C SER A 297 30.84 3.19 -1.77
N PHE A 298 31.98 3.84 -1.58
CA PHE A 298 33.07 3.84 -2.55
C PHE A 298 34.45 3.97 -1.86
N ASN A 299 35.45 3.42 -2.51
CA ASN A 299 36.82 3.48 -2.03
C ASN A 299 37.60 4.58 -2.75
N VAL A 300 38.23 5.47 -1.97
CA VAL A 300 39.12 6.52 -2.46
C VAL A 300 40.55 6.03 -2.30
N GLU A 301 41.30 5.99 -3.40
CA GLU A 301 42.68 5.49 -3.39
C GLU A 301 43.68 6.53 -2.80
N LYS A 302 43.32 7.80 -2.87
CA LYS A 302 44.17 8.90 -2.37
C LYS A 302 43.36 10.01 -1.77
N SER A 303 43.68 10.41 -0.57
CA SER A 303 43.06 11.59 0.06
C SER A 303 43.23 12.85 -0.81
N GLY A 304 42.15 13.61 -0.97
CA GLY A 304 42.16 14.83 -1.78
C GLY A 304 40.79 15.45 -1.99
N ASN A 305 40.73 16.44 -2.88
CA ASN A 305 39.51 17.17 -3.18
C ASN A 305 38.79 16.53 -4.37
N TYR A 306 37.52 16.14 -4.19
CA TYR A 306 36.69 15.52 -5.18
C TYR A 306 35.41 16.33 -5.40
N GLU A 307 34.93 16.34 -6.66
CA GLU A 307 33.62 16.83 -7.09
C GLU A 307 32.68 15.65 -7.27
N PHE A 308 31.39 15.89 -7.06
CA PHE A 308 30.33 14.92 -7.28
C PHE A 308 29.45 15.35 -8.44
N THR A 309 29.30 14.48 -9.45
CA THR A 309 28.43 14.72 -10.60
C THR A 309 27.37 13.63 -10.70
N PHE A 310 26.11 14.04 -10.68
CA PHE A 310 24.96 13.14 -10.81
C PHE A 310 24.52 13.04 -12.27
N LYS A 311 24.41 11.81 -12.78
CA LYS A 311 23.70 11.52 -14.01
C LYS A 311 22.28 11.13 -13.64
N TYR A 312 21.36 12.07 -13.70
CA TYR A 312 19.99 11.93 -13.18
C TYR A 312 18.92 12.35 -14.19
N ALA A 313 17.69 11.97 -13.89
CA ALA A 313 16.48 12.48 -14.52
C ALA A 313 15.39 12.74 -13.48
N ASN A 314 14.69 13.84 -13.63
CA ASN A 314 13.41 14.12 -12.99
C ASN A 314 12.40 14.35 -14.11
N THR A 315 11.60 13.33 -14.42
CA THR A 315 10.68 13.32 -15.57
C THR A 315 9.36 14.01 -15.28
N GLN A 316 9.10 14.41 -14.04
CA GLN A 316 7.89 15.12 -13.67
C GLN A 316 7.86 16.52 -14.28
N SER A 317 6.76 16.84 -14.96
CA SER A 317 6.63 18.09 -15.70
C SER A 317 6.74 19.31 -14.78
N ASN A 318 7.72 20.14 -15.06
CA ASN A 318 7.93 21.43 -14.38
C ASN A 318 8.10 21.37 -12.86
N THR A 319 8.56 20.23 -12.31
CA THR A 319 8.70 20.01 -10.86
C THR A 319 10.17 20.03 -10.45
N ILE A 320 10.48 20.68 -9.32
CA ILE A 320 11.78 20.61 -8.66
C ILE A 320 11.69 19.47 -7.63
N SER A 321 12.67 18.57 -7.63
CA SER A 321 12.90 17.62 -6.54
C SER A 321 14.04 18.16 -5.67
N TYR A 322 13.88 18.08 -4.37
CA TYR A 322 14.87 18.46 -3.40
C TYR A 322 15.46 17.23 -2.73
N ALA A 323 16.73 17.29 -2.41
CA ALA A 323 17.40 16.24 -1.64
C ALA A 323 18.56 16.80 -0.83
N ASP A 324 18.75 16.25 0.36
CA ASP A 324 19.95 16.45 1.13
C ASP A 324 21.04 15.51 0.64
N ILE A 325 22.24 16.04 0.54
CA ILE A 325 23.42 15.27 0.14
C ILE A 325 24.37 15.17 1.35
N LEU A 326 24.45 13.98 1.92
CA LEU A 326 25.33 13.72 3.04
C LEU A 326 26.59 13.00 2.55
N ILE A 327 27.75 13.49 2.92
CA ILE A 327 29.04 12.88 2.65
C ILE A 327 29.60 12.34 3.97
N ASN A 328 29.89 11.05 4.03
CA ASN A 328 30.27 10.35 5.25
C ASN A 328 29.28 10.62 6.41
N ASN A 329 27.98 10.52 6.09
CA ASN A 329 26.84 10.75 6.99
C ASN A 329 26.79 12.17 7.61
N LYS A 330 27.38 13.18 6.94
CA LYS A 330 27.42 14.58 7.41
C LYS A 330 26.90 15.53 6.32
N LEU A 331 26.11 16.50 6.73
CA LEU A 331 25.75 17.66 5.92
C LEU A 331 26.89 18.70 6.03
N LEU A 332 27.74 18.76 5.02
CA LEU A 332 29.00 19.55 5.12
C LEU A 332 28.82 21.05 4.89
N CYS A 333 27.78 21.48 4.22
CA CYS A 333 27.46 22.90 4.00
C CYS A 333 25.98 23.07 3.67
N LYS A 334 25.49 24.32 3.83
CA LYS A 334 24.08 24.66 3.62
C LYS A 334 23.60 24.41 2.17
N GLU A 335 24.49 24.49 1.18
CA GLU A 335 24.14 24.24 -0.21
C GLU A 335 23.83 22.76 -0.52
N LEU A 336 24.25 21.83 0.37
CA LEU A 336 23.89 20.40 0.29
C LEU A 336 22.58 20.07 0.99
N ASP A 337 22.07 21.00 1.79
CA ASP A 337 20.75 20.97 2.39
C ASP A 337 19.72 21.39 1.33
N ASN A 338 18.73 20.55 1.08
CA ASN A 338 17.71 20.81 0.06
C ASN A 338 18.30 21.13 -1.34
N TYR A 339 19.29 20.37 -1.80
CA TYR A 339 19.86 20.54 -3.13
C TYR A 339 18.81 20.34 -4.24
N LYS A 340 18.80 21.26 -5.24
CA LYS A 340 17.74 21.31 -6.27
C LYS A 340 18.04 20.42 -7.47
N PHE A 341 17.23 19.43 -7.73
CA PHE A 341 17.21 18.64 -8.95
C PHE A 341 16.04 19.05 -9.86
N ASN A 342 16.35 19.86 -10.86
CA ASN A 342 15.33 20.39 -11.77
C ASN A 342 14.75 19.32 -12.69
N ALA A 343 13.50 19.48 -13.10
CA ALA A 343 12.85 18.66 -14.12
C ALA A 343 13.72 18.57 -15.39
N THR A 344 13.79 17.36 -15.96
CA THR A 344 14.59 17.06 -17.15
C THR A 344 13.79 16.20 -18.12
N SER A 345 13.96 16.48 -19.43
CA SER A 345 13.34 15.62 -20.46
C SER A 345 14.13 14.35 -20.75
N LYS A 346 15.40 14.29 -20.29
CA LYS A 346 16.35 13.18 -20.48
C LYS A 346 17.39 13.20 -19.37
N TYR A 347 18.08 12.10 -19.17
CA TYR A 347 19.22 12.09 -18.26
C TYR A 347 20.29 13.11 -18.64
N LYS A 348 20.75 13.85 -17.65
CA LYS A 348 21.84 14.84 -17.78
C LYS A 348 22.87 14.64 -16.67
N ASN A 349 24.09 15.06 -16.92
CA ASN A 349 25.11 15.21 -15.88
C ASN A 349 24.99 16.59 -15.26
N GLU A 350 25.03 16.65 -13.93
CA GLU A 350 25.06 17.90 -13.16
C GLU A 350 26.01 17.73 -11.98
N THR A 351 27.07 18.52 -11.97
CA THR A 351 28.02 18.59 -10.85
C THR A 351 27.40 19.43 -9.73
N LEU A 352 27.58 19.01 -8.49
CA LEU A 352 27.14 19.80 -7.33
C LEU A 352 27.77 21.18 -7.37
N LYS A 353 26.96 22.22 -7.22
CA LYS A 353 27.39 23.62 -7.36
C LYS A 353 26.63 24.52 -6.40
N THR A 354 27.26 25.60 -6.03
CA THR A 354 26.65 26.69 -5.27
C THR A 354 25.60 27.45 -6.11
N SER A 355 24.82 28.31 -5.50
CA SER A 355 23.78 29.10 -6.19
C SER A 355 24.31 30.02 -7.28
N ASP A 356 25.58 30.45 -7.18
CA ASP A 356 26.28 31.25 -8.20
C ASP A 356 26.85 30.42 -9.36
N GLY A 357 26.71 29.07 -9.29
CA GLY A 357 27.16 28.13 -10.31
C GLY A 357 28.59 27.62 -10.17
N THR A 358 29.28 27.92 -9.08
CA THR A 358 30.62 27.40 -8.78
C THR A 358 30.54 25.96 -8.35
N ASN A 359 31.32 25.06 -8.97
CA ASN A 359 31.39 23.66 -8.55
C ASN A 359 31.91 23.54 -7.11
N MET A 360 31.29 22.64 -6.36
CA MET A 360 31.71 22.33 -4.99
C MET A 360 32.64 21.12 -4.98
N SER A 361 33.75 21.26 -4.27
CA SER A 361 34.72 20.17 -4.02
C SER A 361 34.77 19.88 -2.53
N PHE A 362 34.91 18.60 -2.19
CA PHE A 362 34.95 18.13 -0.81
C PHE A 362 36.19 17.27 -0.60
N TYR A 363 36.85 17.47 0.56
CA TYR A 363 37.99 16.66 0.94
C TYR A 363 37.53 15.28 1.38
N LEU A 364 38.04 14.22 0.71
CA LEU A 364 37.83 12.84 1.07
C LEU A 364 39.16 12.21 1.52
N GLU A 365 39.09 11.38 2.55
CA GLU A 365 40.23 10.61 3.03
C GLU A 365 40.38 9.32 2.20
N GLU A 366 41.61 8.80 2.11
CA GLU A 366 41.89 7.49 1.53
C GLU A 366 41.14 6.42 2.32
N GLY A 367 40.54 5.47 1.58
CA GLY A 367 39.73 4.42 2.14
C GLY A 367 38.25 4.52 1.78
N ILE A 368 37.41 3.90 2.58
CA ILE A 368 35.98 3.80 2.32
C ILE A 368 35.29 5.11 2.70
N ASN A 369 34.54 5.66 1.75
CA ASN A 369 33.69 6.83 1.94
C ASN A 369 32.25 6.50 1.54
N THR A 370 31.29 7.29 2.01
CA THR A 370 29.89 7.15 1.67
C THR A 370 29.29 8.45 1.14
N ILE A 371 28.28 8.33 0.28
CA ILE A 371 27.39 9.42 -0.10
C ILE A 371 25.95 8.95 0.06
N THR A 372 25.17 9.73 0.80
CA THR A 372 23.73 9.48 1.00
C THR A 372 22.93 10.58 0.33
N ILE A 373 21.93 10.21 -0.43
CA ILE A 373 20.94 11.09 -1.03
C ILE A 373 19.62 10.84 -0.28
N ARG A 374 19.12 11.83 0.44
CA ARG A 374 17.86 11.79 1.15
C ARG A 374 16.91 12.79 0.51
N LEU A 375 15.79 12.34 -0.05
CA LEU A 375 14.76 13.21 -0.60
C LEU A 375 14.16 14.05 0.54
N ASP A 376 13.98 15.33 0.30
CA ASP A 376 13.53 16.28 1.28
C ASP A 376 12.51 17.27 0.71
N ALA A 377 11.36 17.40 1.36
CA ALA A 377 10.32 18.35 1.02
C ALA A 377 10.18 19.49 2.06
N SER A 378 11.13 19.66 2.98
CA SER A 378 11.08 20.67 4.05
C SER A 378 10.90 22.09 3.53
N THR A 379 11.44 22.40 2.35
CA THR A 379 11.19 23.69 1.67
C THR A 379 9.71 23.95 1.40
N GLN A 380 8.87 22.92 1.37
CA GLN A 380 7.43 23.02 1.15
C GLN A 380 6.63 22.80 2.44
N ALA A 381 7.28 22.61 3.58
CA ALA A 381 6.64 22.31 4.87
C ALA A 381 5.59 23.37 5.24
N ALA A 382 5.89 24.65 5.10
CA ALA A 382 4.94 25.73 5.41
C ALA A 382 3.67 25.67 4.55
N ILE A 383 3.79 25.25 3.27
CA ILE A 383 2.63 25.05 2.39
C ILE A 383 1.82 23.85 2.88
N TYR A 384 2.51 22.76 3.26
CA TYR A 384 1.87 21.54 3.76
C TYR A 384 1.05 21.83 5.03
N TYR A 385 1.64 22.47 6.02
CA TYR A 385 0.97 22.83 7.28
C TYR A 385 -0.24 23.73 7.05
N LYS A 386 -0.11 24.74 6.18
CA LYS A 386 -1.22 25.63 5.88
C LYS A 386 -2.37 24.91 5.17
N MET A 387 -2.08 24.00 4.22
CA MET A 387 -3.10 23.15 3.60
C MET A 387 -3.80 22.26 4.62
N TYR A 388 -3.02 21.65 5.53
CA TYR A 388 -3.55 20.78 6.58
C TYR A 388 -4.48 21.54 7.54
N GLU A 389 -4.11 22.75 7.95
CA GLU A 389 -4.93 23.65 8.76
C GLU A 389 -6.27 23.95 8.06
N ILE A 390 -6.23 24.41 6.80
CA ILE A 390 -7.44 24.71 6.02
C ILE A 390 -8.33 23.47 5.87
N ILE A 391 -7.78 22.27 5.67
CA ILE A 391 -8.55 21.02 5.58
C ILE A 391 -9.34 20.77 6.87
N ASN A 392 -8.72 20.93 8.03
CA ASN A 392 -9.36 20.74 9.33
C ASN A 392 -10.45 21.80 9.55
N GLU A 393 -10.16 23.06 9.29
CA GLU A 393 -11.13 24.15 9.42
C GLU A 393 -12.32 24.03 8.47
N ILE A 394 -12.10 23.51 7.25
CA ILE A 394 -13.20 23.16 6.32
C ILE A 394 -14.07 22.05 6.92
N SER A 395 -13.46 21.05 7.54
CA SER A 395 -14.20 19.98 8.22
C SER A 395 -15.06 20.51 9.34
N ASP A 396 -14.52 21.43 10.16
CA ASP A 396 -15.25 22.04 11.29
C ASP A 396 -16.42 22.89 10.78
N LEU A 397 -16.20 23.76 9.80
CA LEU A 397 -17.26 24.56 9.20
C LEU A 397 -18.34 23.69 8.55
N TYR A 398 -17.94 22.63 7.87
CA TYR A 398 -18.87 21.65 7.30
C TYR A 398 -19.79 21.08 8.39
N LEU A 399 -19.23 20.62 9.52
CA LEU A 399 -20.00 20.07 10.64
C LEU A 399 -20.95 21.12 11.25
N GLU A 400 -20.53 22.38 11.39
CA GLU A 400 -21.36 23.48 11.86
C GLU A 400 -22.57 23.73 10.93
N VAL A 401 -22.34 23.78 9.62
CA VAL A 401 -23.40 23.99 8.62
C VAL A 401 -24.37 22.80 8.59
N VAL A 402 -23.85 21.57 8.66
CA VAL A 402 -24.68 20.36 8.70
C VAL A 402 -25.52 20.31 9.96
N LYS A 403 -24.97 20.68 11.11
CA LYS A 403 -25.71 20.79 12.39
C LYS A 403 -26.83 21.82 12.30
N LEU A 404 -26.59 22.94 11.59
CA LEU A 404 -27.59 23.98 11.36
C LEU A 404 -28.71 23.51 10.43
N THR A 405 -28.37 22.82 9.34
CA THR A 405 -29.30 22.44 8.27
C THR A 405 -29.95 21.07 8.50
N GLY A 406 -29.42 20.25 9.39
CA GLY A 406 -29.79 18.84 9.58
C GLY A 406 -29.38 17.95 8.40
N GLY A 407 -28.40 18.39 7.60
CA GLY A 407 -27.94 17.68 6.40
C GLY A 407 -28.86 17.79 5.19
N GLU A 408 -30.06 18.38 5.35
CA GLU A 408 -31.00 18.60 4.25
C GLU A 408 -30.86 20.02 3.72
N THR A 409 -30.64 20.13 2.41
CA THR A 409 -30.55 21.42 1.72
C THR A 409 -31.76 21.60 0.79
N ASP A 410 -32.81 22.23 1.29
CA ASP A 410 -33.87 22.73 0.43
C ASP A 410 -33.32 23.88 -0.41
N LYS A 411 -33.12 23.62 -1.71
CA LYS A 411 -32.60 24.60 -2.69
C LYS A 411 -33.37 25.89 -2.77
N ASN A 412 -34.60 25.93 -2.28
CA ASN A 412 -35.46 27.11 -2.26
C ASN A 412 -35.37 27.92 -0.97
N LYS A 413 -34.74 27.34 0.07
CA LYS A 413 -34.55 28.02 1.36
C LYS A 413 -33.39 29.01 1.25
N LYS A 414 -33.68 30.25 1.52
CA LYS A 414 -32.66 31.30 1.60
C LYS A 414 -32.12 31.39 2.99
N TRP A 415 -30.82 31.27 3.10
CA TRP A 415 -30.08 31.37 4.35
C TRP A 415 -29.50 32.78 4.50
N VAL A 416 -29.39 33.24 5.76
CA VAL A 416 -28.55 34.38 6.13
C VAL A 416 -27.55 33.79 7.10
N ILE A 417 -26.45 33.21 6.54
CA ILE A 417 -25.54 32.35 7.27
C ILE A 417 -24.91 33.05 8.48
N GLU A 418 -24.62 34.34 8.38
CA GLU A 418 -24.07 35.17 9.45
C GLU A 418 -24.93 35.21 10.72
N ASN A 419 -26.25 34.98 10.60
CA ASN A 419 -27.12 34.91 11.75
C ASN A 419 -26.94 33.65 12.60
N TYR A 420 -26.33 32.63 12.02
CA TYR A 420 -26.18 31.30 12.64
C TYR A 420 -24.70 30.94 12.86
N ILE A 421 -23.86 31.28 11.92
CA ILE A 421 -22.38 31.08 11.94
C ILE A 421 -21.76 32.43 11.56
N PRO A 422 -21.61 33.36 12.53
CA PRO A 422 -21.24 34.74 12.24
C PRO A 422 -19.86 34.92 11.59
N ASP A 423 -18.96 34.00 11.85
CA ASP A 423 -17.57 34.02 11.37
C ASP A 423 -17.38 33.29 10.02
N ALA A 424 -18.39 32.56 9.52
CA ALA A 424 -18.25 31.80 8.28
C ALA A 424 -17.79 32.64 7.07
N PRO A 425 -18.29 33.87 6.82
CA PRO A 425 -17.79 34.70 5.74
C PRO A 425 -16.33 35.13 5.92
N ALA A 426 -15.90 35.36 7.16
CA ALA A 426 -14.52 35.73 7.48
C ALA A 426 -13.59 34.56 7.20
N ARG A 427 -13.91 33.36 7.70
CA ARG A 427 -13.15 32.11 7.45
C ARG A 427 -13.00 31.81 5.97
N LEU A 428 -14.09 31.90 5.18
CA LEU A 428 -14.02 31.67 3.73
C LEU A 428 -13.05 32.62 3.04
N ASN A 429 -13.08 33.92 3.39
CA ASN A 429 -12.18 34.90 2.83
C ASN A 429 -10.73 34.72 3.28
N GLU A 430 -10.51 34.29 4.52
CA GLU A 430 -9.21 33.96 5.06
C GLU A 430 -8.58 32.79 4.29
N TRP A 431 -9.34 31.70 4.09
CA TRP A 431 -8.87 30.56 3.28
C TRP A 431 -8.54 30.94 1.83
N VAL A 432 -9.30 31.87 1.22
CA VAL A 432 -8.96 32.36 -0.10
C VAL A 432 -7.60 33.05 -0.09
N ALA A 433 -7.31 33.90 0.90
CA ALA A 433 -6.05 34.60 1.03
C ALA A 433 -4.88 33.62 1.35
N GLU A 434 -5.11 32.64 2.20
CA GLU A 434 -4.12 31.61 2.54
C GLU A 434 -3.81 30.69 1.36
N LEU A 435 -4.84 30.33 0.57
CA LEU A 435 -4.63 29.56 -0.67
C LEU A 435 -3.89 30.38 -1.73
N ASP A 436 -4.14 31.70 -1.82
CA ASP A 436 -3.36 32.60 -2.69
C ASP A 436 -1.89 32.61 -2.24
N TRP A 437 -1.62 32.65 -0.94
CA TRP A 437 -0.26 32.55 -0.40
C TRP A 437 0.38 31.19 -0.72
N CYS A 438 -0.35 30.08 -0.51
CA CYS A 438 0.15 28.72 -0.86
C CYS A 438 0.52 28.64 -2.36
N ILE A 439 -0.30 29.21 -3.25
CA ILE A 439 -0.04 29.23 -4.69
C ILE A 439 1.23 30.06 -4.99
N GLU A 440 1.42 31.21 -4.35
CA GLU A 440 2.60 32.05 -4.54
C GLU A 440 3.88 31.32 -4.09
N GLN A 441 3.85 30.70 -2.90
CA GLN A 441 4.98 29.88 -2.40
C GLN A 441 5.27 28.72 -3.34
N ALA A 442 4.25 27.94 -3.73
CA ALA A 442 4.40 26.81 -4.64
C ALA A 442 4.94 27.21 -6.02
N ASN A 443 4.58 28.39 -6.53
CA ASN A 443 5.14 28.94 -7.77
C ASN A 443 6.66 29.15 -7.70
N THR A 444 7.17 29.48 -6.54
CA THR A 444 8.59 29.77 -6.30
C THR A 444 9.38 28.51 -5.94
N LEU A 445 8.80 27.65 -5.09
CA LEU A 445 9.50 26.51 -4.48
C LEU A 445 9.32 25.20 -5.28
N SER A 446 8.19 24.96 -5.92
CA SER A 446 7.92 23.68 -6.57
C SER A 446 8.13 23.66 -8.07
N LYS A 447 8.30 24.80 -8.73
CA LYS A 447 8.35 24.93 -10.19
C LYS A 447 9.72 25.31 -10.73
N VAL A 448 10.11 24.68 -11.84
CA VAL A 448 11.29 25.09 -12.63
C VAL A 448 10.99 26.36 -13.45
N ASP A 449 9.82 26.44 -14.09
CA ASP A 449 9.33 27.59 -14.86
C ASP A 449 8.04 28.10 -14.20
N ALA A 450 8.13 29.24 -13.56
CA ALA A 450 6.99 29.87 -12.86
C ALA A 450 5.77 30.16 -13.76
N LYS A 451 5.97 30.20 -15.08
CA LYS A 451 4.89 30.48 -16.05
C LYS A 451 4.07 29.24 -16.45
N LYS A 452 4.54 28.06 -16.07
CA LYS A 452 3.86 26.80 -16.36
C LYS A 452 3.37 26.20 -15.04
N ASP A 453 2.19 25.60 -15.06
CA ASP A 453 1.69 24.91 -13.87
C ASP A 453 2.28 23.51 -13.76
N ASN A 454 2.41 23.05 -12.51
CA ASN A 454 2.63 21.66 -12.15
C ASN A 454 1.38 21.13 -11.42
N THR A 455 1.40 19.85 -11.04
CA THR A 455 0.24 19.20 -10.41
C THR A 455 -0.16 19.89 -9.11
N LEU A 456 0.78 20.25 -8.24
CA LEU A 456 0.52 20.92 -6.97
C LEU A 456 -0.22 22.25 -7.18
N THR A 457 0.32 23.11 -8.05
CA THR A 457 -0.29 24.41 -8.30
C THR A 457 -1.67 24.31 -8.99
N GLN A 458 -1.91 23.29 -9.81
CA GLN A 458 -3.23 23.03 -10.39
C GLN A 458 -4.27 22.66 -9.33
N TYR A 459 -3.93 21.79 -8.38
CA TYR A 459 -4.83 21.45 -7.28
C TYR A 459 -5.15 22.66 -6.41
N LEU A 460 -4.13 23.42 -5.99
CA LEU A 460 -4.29 24.62 -5.17
C LEU A 460 -5.18 25.67 -5.86
N GLN A 461 -4.94 25.95 -7.15
CA GLN A 461 -5.76 26.90 -7.94
C GLN A 461 -7.23 26.45 -8.04
N ASN A 462 -7.47 25.15 -8.23
CA ASN A 462 -8.82 24.62 -8.30
C ASN A 462 -9.54 24.68 -6.95
N ALA A 463 -8.85 24.34 -5.84
CA ALA A 463 -9.38 24.46 -4.49
C ALA A 463 -9.72 25.93 -4.16
N ARG A 464 -8.77 26.81 -4.39
CA ARG A 464 -8.93 28.26 -4.20
C ARG A 464 -10.14 28.81 -4.95
N ARG A 465 -10.34 28.43 -6.23
CA ARG A 465 -11.48 28.87 -7.03
C ARG A 465 -12.82 28.44 -6.44
N LYS A 466 -12.90 27.20 -5.91
CA LYS A 466 -14.12 26.70 -5.28
C LYS A 466 -14.44 27.44 -3.99
N VAL A 467 -13.46 27.66 -3.13
CA VAL A 467 -13.64 28.45 -1.90
C VAL A 467 -14.04 29.89 -2.23
N ALA A 468 -13.40 30.52 -3.21
CA ALA A 468 -13.70 31.89 -3.63
C ALA A 468 -15.13 32.04 -4.15
N ASN A 469 -15.63 31.08 -4.94
CA ASN A 469 -17.01 31.12 -5.42
C ASN A 469 -18.02 31.07 -4.24
N ILE A 470 -17.73 30.33 -3.17
CA ILE A 470 -18.58 30.29 -1.98
C ILE A 470 -18.43 31.61 -1.19
N ALA A 471 -17.23 32.15 -1.10
CA ALA A 471 -16.96 33.42 -0.41
C ALA A 471 -17.62 34.63 -1.08
N GLU A 472 -17.90 34.59 -2.40
CA GLU A 472 -18.64 35.65 -3.12
C GLU A 472 -20.11 35.76 -2.62
N ASP A 473 -20.74 34.65 -2.25
CA ASP A 473 -22.08 34.65 -1.62
C ASP A 473 -22.11 33.58 -0.50
N PRO A 474 -21.67 33.90 0.71
CA PRO A 474 -21.65 33.00 1.83
C PRO A 474 -23.02 32.40 2.22
N ASN A 475 -24.11 33.03 1.77
CA ASN A 475 -25.45 32.51 2.04
C ASN A 475 -25.78 31.26 1.23
N GLU A 476 -25.06 31.01 0.15
CA GLU A 476 -25.15 29.77 -0.63
C GLU A 476 -24.33 28.62 0.00
N LEU A 477 -23.55 28.86 1.06
CA LEU A 477 -22.70 27.85 1.71
C LEU A 477 -23.44 26.52 2.01
N PRO A 478 -24.69 26.53 2.58
CA PRO A 478 -25.45 25.29 2.78
C PRO A 478 -25.76 24.50 1.51
N HIS A 479 -25.84 25.17 0.35
CA HIS A 479 -26.11 24.55 -0.97
C HIS A 479 -24.81 24.11 -1.67
N GLU A 480 -23.67 24.62 -1.24
CA GLU A 480 -22.35 24.43 -1.83
C GLU A 480 -21.45 23.44 -1.08
N LEU A 481 -21.99 22.72 -0.09
CA LEU A 481 -21.23 21.75 0.71
C LEU A 481 -20.53 20.68 -0.12
N ALA A 482 -21.10 20.27 -1.25
CA ALA A 482 -20.47 19.35 -2.19
C ALA A 482 -19.22 19.95 -2.86
N ASN A 483 -19.18 21.26 -3.09
CA ASN A 483 -18.00 21.95 -3.63
C ASN A 483 -16.98 22.26 -2.55
N LEU A 484 -17.41 22.47 -1.30
CA LEU A 484 -16.52 22.74 -0.18
C LEU A 484 -15.85 21.46 0.33
N SER A 485 -16.63 20.45 0.70
CA SER A 485 -16.16 19.26 1.46
C SER A 485 -16.50 17.91 0.82
N THR A 486 -17.79 17.62 0.55
CA THR A 486 -18.24 16.24 0.34
C THR A 486 -18.13 15.68 -1.08
N GLY A 487 -17.91 16.53 -2.09
CA GLY A 487 -17.75 16.08 -3.47
C GLY A 487 -16.37 15.51 -3.76
N THR A 488 -16.29 14.54 -4.66
CA THR A 488 -15.03 13.91 -5.09
C THR A 488 -14.00 14.87 -5.70
N SER A 489 -14.43 16.06 -6.05
CA SER A 489 -13.58 17.17 -6.51
C SER A 489 -13.77 18.43 -5.66
N SER A 490 -14.21 18.30 -4.40
CA SER A 490 -14.37 19.41 -3.45
C SER A 490 -13.04 20.12 -3.18
N ALA A 491 -13.12 21.31 -2.60
CA ALA A 491 -11.92 22.04 -2.18
C ALA A 491 -11.10 21.20 -1.18
N GLN A 492 -11.76 20.58 -0.21
CA GLN A 492 -11.11 19.68 0.77
C GLN A 492 -10.40 18.51 0.10
N THR A 493 -11.06 17.79 -0.83
CA THR A 493 -10.44 16.67 -1.55
C THR A 493 -9.23 17.12 -2.39
N LEU A 494 -9.33 18.28 -3.06
CA LEU A 494 -8.20 18.83 -3.82
C LEU A 494 -7.02 19.19 -2.92
N LEU A 495 -7.27 19.76 -1.75
CA LEU A 495 -6.22 20.07 -0.77
C LEU A 495 -5.60 18.80 -0.18
N SER A 496 -6.39 17.78 0.15
CA SER A 496 -5.88 16.49 0.63
C SER A 496 -4.97 15.82 -0.41
N ASN A 497 -5.33 15.88 -1.71
CA ASN A 497 -4.46 15.40 -2.78
C ASN A 497 -3.18 16.26 -2.94
N SER A 498 -3.28 17.56 -2.60
CA SER A 498 -2.12 18.46 -2.61
C SER A 498 -1.12 18.14 -1.51
N LEU A 499 -1.56 17.64 -0.34
CA LEU A 499 -0.65 17.22 0.74
C LEU A 499 0.33 16.17 0.25
N HIS A 500 -0.17 15.09 -0.36
CA HIS A 500 0.68 14.05 -0.95
C HIS A 500 1.59 14.60 -2.06
N THR A 501 1.06 15.52 -2.90
CA THR A 501 1.85 16.09 -4.01
C THR A 501 2.96 17.02 -3.51
N SER A 502 2.79 17.68 -2.37
CA SER A 502 3.80 18.59 -1.80
C SER A 502 5.01 17.86 -1.22
N THR A 503 4.87 16.60 -0.83
CA THR A 503 5.96 15.74 -0.33
C THR A 503 6.62 14.91 -1.45
N PHE A 504 6.18 15.06 -2.69
CA PHE A 504 6.61 14.25 -3.82
C PHE A 504 7.86 14.84 -4.50
N CYS A 505 9.01 14.16 -4.35
CA CYS A 505 10.33 14.57 -4.82
C CYS A 505 10.99 13.51 -5.73
N PRO A 506 10.45 13.20 -6.93
CA PRO A 506 10.94 12.11 -7.76
C PRO A 506 12.35 12.36 -8.30
N LEU A 507 13.25 11.37 -8.16
CA LEU A 507 14.62 11.45 -8.64
C LEU A 507 15.11 10.10 -9.15
N SER A 508 15.33 10.00 -10.48
CA SER A 508 16.01 8.84 -11.07
C SER A 508 17.50 9.06 -11.15
N ILE A 509 18.30 8.10 -10.70
CA ILE A 509 19.77 8.17 -10.73
C ILE A 509 20.32 7.01 -11.58
N ASP A 510 21.06 7.33 -12.63
CA ASP A 510 21.80 6.34 -13.41
C ASP A 510 23.21 6.15 -12.83
N ARG A 511 23.92 7.25 -12.53
CA ARG A 511 25.29 7.20 -11.98
C ARG A 511 25.61 8.40 -11.13
N ILE A 512 26.53 8.18 -10.21
CA ILE A 512 27.22 9.25 -9.49
C ILE A 512 28.71 9.13 -9.81
N TYR A 513 29.31 10.20 -10.32
CA TYR A 513 30.73 10.29 -10.55
C TYR A 513 31.38 11.05 -9.42
N VAL A 514 32.34 10.44 -8.74
CA VAL A 514 33.21 11.07 -7.74
C VAL A 514 34.55 11.29 -8.43
N HIS A 515 34.92 12.55 -8.67
CA HIS A 515 36.01 12.81 -9.59
C HIS A 515 36.83 14.06 -9.23
N GLY A 516 38.06 14.13 -9.70
CA GLY A 516 38.88 15.34 -9.65
C GLY A 516 38.35 16.40 -10.63
N ALA A 517 38.68 17.68 -10.38
CA ALA A 517 38.18 18.82 -11.16
C ALA A 517 38.47 18.76 -12.67
N ASP A 518 39.61 18.09 -13.08
CA ASP A 518 40.04 17.97 -14.47
C ASP A 518 39.58 16.68 -15.15
N ALA A 519 38.77 15.84 -14.49
CA ALA A 519 38.34 14.56 -15.02
C ALA A 519 37.35 14.71 -16.18
N LYS A 520 37.53 13.90 -17.22
CA LYS A 520 36.60 13.88 -18.38
C LYS A 520 35.48 12.90 -18.15
N LEU A 521 34.30 13.40 -17.85
CA LEU A 521 33.12 12.58 -17.62
C LEU A 521 32.48 12.07 -18.93
N PRO A 522 31.89 10.86 -18.93
CA PRO A 522 31.10 10.34 -20.04
C PRO A 522 29.88 11.24 -20.31
N LYS A 523 29.54 11.42 -21.59
CA LYS A 523 28.33 12.18 -21.97
C LYS A 523 27.06 11.44 -21.51
N ALA A 524 26.14 12.15 -20.90
CA ALA A 524 24.88 11.58 -20.39
C ALA A 524 23.96 11.03 -21.47
N GLY A 525 23.85 11.70 -22.61
CA GLY A 525 22.92 11.35 -23.70
C GLY A 525 23.52 10.50 -24.81
N SER A 526 22.70 9.63 -25.41
CA SER A 526 22.99 8.98 -26.68
C SER A 526 22.61 9.90 -27.86
N ASN A 527 23.33 9.78 -28.99
CA ASN A 527 22.93 10.47 -30.20
C ASN A 527 21.73 9.75 -30.86
N PHE A 528 20.97 10.46 -31.68
CA PHE A 528 19.77 9.93 -32.37
C PHE A 528 20.03 8.62 -33.11
N PHE A 529 21.15 8.51 -33.81
CA PHE A 529 21.49 7.33 -34.60
C PHE A 529 21.70 6.09 -33.72
N LEU A 530 22.44 6.20 -32.63
CA LEU A 530 22.65 5.08 -31.70
C LEU A 530 21.32 4.59 -31.10
N THR A 531 20.44 5.50 -30.71
CA THR A 531 19.11 5.15 -30.16
C THR A 531 18.24 4.47 -31.24
N TYR A 532 18.24 4.99 -32.47
CA TYR A 532 17.50 4.39 -33.57
C TYR A 532 17.97 2.97 -33.88
N PHE A 533 19.31 2.74 -34.00
CA PHE A 533 19.88 1.40 -34.25
C PHE A 533 19.57 0.42 -33.13
N ALA A 534 19.67 0.85 -31.87
CA ALA A 534 19.32 0.02 -30.72
C ALA A 534 17.85 -0.39 -30.75
N THR A 535 16.94 0.55 -31.09
CA THR A 535 15.51 0.27 -31.25
C THR A 535 15.22 -0.74 -32.36
N VAL A 536 15.83 -0.58 -33.51
CA VAL A 536 15.68 -1.51 -34.65
C VAL A 536 16.21 -2.90 -34.30
N GLN A 537 17.38 -3.00 -33.67
CA GLN A 537 17.92 -4.28 -33.20
C GLN A 537 16.99 -4.97 -32.21
N ARG A 538 16.37 -4.20 -31.31
CA ARG A 538 15.40 -4.72 -30.33
C ARG A 538 14.19 -5.34 -31.03
N VAL A 539 13.58 -4.63 -31.99
CA VAL A 539 12.42 -5.13 -32.74
C VAL A 539 12.73 -6.43 -33.46
N ILE A 540 13.93 -6.54 -34.07
CA ILE A 540 14.34 -7.76 -34.78
C ILE A 540 14.59 -8.91 -33.81
N LYS A 541 15.24 -8.67 -32.67
CA LYS A 541 15.61 -9.71 -31.70
C LYS A 541 14.45 -10.13 -30.77
N SER A 542 13.43 -9.30 -30.60
CA SER A 542 12.23 -9.67 -29.84
C SER A 542 11.30 -10.63 -30.56
N GLY A 543 11.47 -10.82 -31.88
CA GLY A 543 10.60 -11.68 -32.69
C GLY A 543 10.93 -13.19 -32.68
N VAL A 544 11.90 -13.66 -31.88
CA VAL A 544 12.31 -15.08 -31.84
C VAL A 544 12.51 -15.55 -30.42
N ASN A 545 11.43 -16.06 -29.79
CA ASN A 545 11.56 -16.96 -28.65
C ASN A 545 10.46 -18.00 -28.71
N LEU A 546 10.85 -19.21 -29.08
CA LEU A 546 10.08 -20.44 -28.89
C LEU A 546 11.04 -21.43 -28.21
N ASN A 547 11.03 -21.40 -26.88
CA ASN A 547 11.43 -22.56 -26.07
C ASN A 547 10.16 -23.07 -25.39
N ASP A 548 9.43 -23.92 -26.07
CA ASP A 548 8.45 -24.80 -25.44
C ASP A 548 9.25 -25.96 -24.81
N ASN A 549 9.37 -25.90 -23.48
CA ASN A 549 9.72 -27.06 -22.67
C ASN A 549 8.40 -27.70 -22.24
N ASP A 550 8.07 -28.88 -22.74
CA ASP A 550 6.80 -29.59 -22.48
C ASP A 550 6.70 -30.15 -21.05
N ASP A 551 7.80 -30.13 -20.29
CA ASP A 551 7.88 -30.69 -18.93
C ASP A 551 7.84 -29.63 -17.83
N VAL A 552 6.92 -28.67 -17.94
CA VAL A 552 6.74 -27.57 -16.98
C VAL A 552 5.29 -27.54 -16.52
N LEU A 553 5.04 -27.40 -15.22
CA LEU A 553 3.69 -27.16 -14.68
C LEU A 553 3.21 -25.77 -15.13
N ASN A 554 2.14 -25.72 -15.91
CA ASN A 554 1.57 -24.49 -16.45
C ASN A 554 0.48 -23.94 -15.54
N VAL A 555 0.66 -22.73 -15.04
CA VAL A 555 -0.24 -22.07 -14.13
C VAL A 555 -0.73 -20.75 -14.71
N TRP A 556 -2.04 -20.58 -14.85
CA TRP A 556 -2.62 -19.29 -15.23
C TRP A 556 -3.00 -18.50 -13.98
N VAL A 557 -2.74 -17.19 -13.97
CA VAL A 557 -2.91 -16.34 -12.77
C VAL A 557 -3.80 -15.14 -13.09
N SER A 558 -4.95 -15.06 -12.43
CA SER A 558 -5.88 -13.92 -12.51
C SER A 558 -5.52 -12.85 -11.48
N ARG A 559 -4.36 -12.22 -11.66
CA ARG A 559 -3.81 -11.15 -10.82
C ARG A 559 -3.07 -10.14 -11.69
N SER A 560 -2.60 -9.03 -11.08
CA SER A 560 -1.75 -8.07 -11.81
C SER A 560 -0.38 -8.69 -12.18
N THR A 561 0.29 -8.08 -13.14
CA THR A 561 1.64 -8.50 -13.60
C THR A 561 2.67 -8.51 -12.47
N TYR A 562 2.52 -7.67 -11.46
CA TYR A 562 3.39 -7.62 -10.28
C TYR A 562 3.33 -8.92 -9.47
N TYR A 563 2.11 -9.42 -9.22
CA TYR A 563 1.90 -10.71 -8.54
C TYR A 563 2.46 -11.87 -9.36
N VAL A 564 2.21 -11.90 -10.67
CA VAL A 564 2.71 -12.96 -11.56
C VAL A 564 4.24 -13.02 -11.57
N SER A 565 4.89 -11.86 -11.64
CA SER A 565 6.37 -11.79 -11.62
C SER A 565 6.95 -12.21 -10.26
N THR A 566 6.29 -11.86 -9.16
CA THR A 566 6.69 -12.30 -7.82
C THR A 566 6.50 -13.81 -7.66
N LEU A 567 5.35 -14.35 -8.09
CA LEU A 567 5.09 -15.81 -8.07
C LEU A 567 6.14 -16.58 -8.87
N GLN A 568 6.54 -16.08 -10.05
CA GLN A 568 7.56 -16.73 -10.87
C GLN A 568 8.92 -16.81 -10.16
N LYS A 569 9.30 -15.78 -9.41
CA LYS A 569 10.51 -15.79 -8.58
C LYS A 569 10.36 -16.73 -7.39
N PHE A 570 9.25 -16.59 -6.68
CA PHE A 570 8.97 -17.33 -5.45
C PHE A 570 8.90 -18.84 -5.69
N SER A 571 8.36 -19.26 -6.85
CA SER A 571 8.27 -20.66 -7.25
C SER A 571 9.63 -21.32 -7.51
N ALA A 572 10.72 -20.56 -7.64
CA ALA A 572 12.07 -21.11 -7.71
C ALA A 572 12.41 -21.90 -6.43
N LYS A 573 11.89 -21.50 -5.25
CA LYS A 573 11.99 -22.23 -4.01
C LYS A 573 11.32 -23.60 -4.14
N PHE A 574 10.09 -23.65 -4.61
CA PHE A 574 9.36 -24.90 -4.86
C PHE A 574 10.11 -25.81 -5.83
N THR A 575 10.61 -25.24 -6.92
CA THR A 575 11.40 -25.99 -7.92
C THR A 575 12.68 -26.57 -7.31
N ALA A 576 13.35 -25.80 -6.44
CA ALA A 576 14.56 -26.29 -5.75
C ALA A 576 14.24 -27.42 -4.75
N GLU A 577 13.10 -27.36 -4.06
CA GLU A 577 12.67 -28.36 -3.09
C GLU A 577 12.15 -29.65 -3.73
N THR A 578 11.44 -29.55 -4.86
CA THR A 578 10.68 -30.67 -5.46
C THR A 578 11.22 -31.14 -6.81
N GLY A 579 12.05 -30.36 -7.49
CA GLY A 579 12.49 -30.60 -8.86
C GLY A 579 11.44 -30.29 -9.92
N ILE A 580 10.24 -29.80 -9.54
CA ILE A 580 9.13 -29.50 -10.48
C ILE A 580 9.23 -28.04 -10.94
N PRO A 581 9.50 -27.76 -12.22
CA PRO A 581 9.54 -26.41 -12.74
C PRO A 581 8.11 -25.88 -12.97
N VAL A 582 7.87 -24.59 -12.64
CA VAL A 582 6.56 -23.95 -12.76
C VAL A 582 6.64 -22.75 -13.69
N ARG A 583 5.66 -22.62 -14.58
CA ARG A 583 5.51 -21.47 -15.48
C ARG A 583 4.20 -20.75 -15.21
N PHE A 584 4.28 -19.47 -14.88
CA PHE A 584 3.10 -18.64 -14.69
C PHE A 584 2.81 -17.82 -15.94
N SER A 585 1.51 -17.73 -16.27
CA SER A 585 1.01 -16.91 -17.37
C SER A 585 -0.14 -16.04 -16.87
N LEU A 586 -0.15 -14.77 -17.28
CA LEU A 586 -1.22 -13.85 -16.91
C LEU A 586 -2.54 -14.29 -17.56
N LEU A 587 -3.59 -14.36 -16.73
CA LEU A 587 -4.97 -14.57 -17.15
C LEU A 587 -5.74 -13.23 -17.03
N PRO A 588 -5.93 -12.48 -18.12
CA PRO A 588 -6.59 -11.19 -18.07
C PRO A 588 -8.10 -11.25 -17.83
N ASP A 589 -8.72 -12.39 -18.15
CA ASP A 589 -10.15 -12.60 -18.08
C ASP A 589 -10.45 -14.08 -17.76
N GLU A 590 -11.13 -14.32 -16.64
CA GLU A 590 -11.47 -15.66 -16.14
C GLU A 590 -12.39 -16.44 -17.10
N SER A 591 -13.16 -15.77 -17.97
CA SER A 591 -13.99 -16.45 -18.99
C SER A 591 -13.17 -17.31 -19.96
N LYS A 592 -11.87 -17.01 -20.14
CA LYS A 592 -10.95 -17.82 -20.93
C LYS A 592 -10.80 -19.24 -20.40
N LEU A 593 -10.98 -19.47 -19.09
CA LEU A 593 -10.87 -20.80 -18.49
C LEU A 593 -11.91 -21.75 -19.10
N THR A 594 -13.15 -21.29 -19.19
CA THR A 594 -14.26 -22.07 -19.81
C THR A 594 -13.99 -22.37 -21.28
N TYR A 595 -13.53 -21.34 -22.04
CA TYR A 595 -13.24 -21.55 -23.47
C TYR A 595 -12.02 -22.44 -23.71
N SER A 596 -10.98 -22.31 -22.89
CA SER A 596 -9.78 -23.14 -23.02
C SER A 596 -10.03 -24.59 -22.67
N TYR A 597 -10.86 -24.85 -21.62
CA TYR A 597 -11.27 -26.20 -21.28
C TYR A 597 -12.09 -26.85 -22.41
N ALA A 598 -13.05 -26.12 -22.97
CA ALA A 598 -13.87 -26.62 -24.10
C ALA A 598 -13.01 -26.89 -25.36
N ALA A 599 -11.88 -26.16 -25.53
CA ALA A 599 -10.95 -26.33 -26.63
C ALA A 599 -9.85 -27.36 -26.36
N GLY A 600 -9.73 -27.91 -25.14
CA GLY A 600 -8.65 -28.81 -24.74
C GLY A 600 -7.27 -28.13 -24.64
N THR A 601 -7.25 -26.84 -24.35
CA THR A 601 -6.02 -25.99 -24.25
C THR A 601 -5.88 -25.32 -22.89
N GLN A 602 -6.57 -25.86 -21.88
CA GLN A 602 -6.51 -25.38 -20.50
C GLN A 602 -5.11 -25.55 -19.92
N PRO A 603 -4.71 -24.73 -18.91
CA PRO A 603 -3.50 -24.97 -18.14
C PRO A 603 -3.66 -26.19 -17.21
N ASP A 604 -2.58 -26.59 -16.53
CA ASP A 604 -2.64 -27.64 -15.50
C ASP A 604 -3.45 -27.15 -14.28
N MET A 605 -3.24 -25.89 -13.89
CA MET A 605 -3.94 -25.26 -12.76
C MET A 605 -4.07 -23.75 -12.98
N ALA A 606 -4.88 -23.09 -12.15
CA ALA A 606 -5.00 -21.65 -12.16
C ALA A 606 -5.08 -21.10 -10.72
N LEU A 607 -4.57 -19.87 -10.54
CA LEU A 607 -4.52 -19.13 -9.29
C LEU A 607 -5.21 -17.77 -9.40
N GLY A 608 -5.62 -17.21 -8.26
CA GLY A 608 -6.28 -15.92 -8.19
C GLY A 608 -7.73 -15.93 -8.70
N ILE A 609 -8.37 -17.10 -8.74
CA ILE A 609 -9.68 -17.33 -9.36
C ILE A 609 -10.80 -16.92 -8.41
N SER A 610 -11.82 -16.22 -8.94
CA SER A 610 -12.98 -15.75 -8.16
C SER A 610 -13.78 -16.91 -7.58
N SER A 611 -14.42 -16.70 -6.43
CA SER A 611 -15.12 -17.72 -5.65
C SER A 611 -16.27 -18.43 -6.38
N SER A 612 -16.87 -17.80 -7.40
CA SER A 612 -17.94 -18.41 -8.21
C SER A 612 -17.45 -19.45 -9.24
N VAL A 613 -16.20 -19.29 -9.71
CA VAL A 613 -15.67 -20.12 -10.82
C VAL A 613 -15.43 -21.59 -10.45
N PRO A 614 -14.89 -21.92 -9.25
CA PRO A 614 -14.69 -23.30 -8.83
C PRO A 614 -15.99 -24.11 -8.86
N PHE A 615 -17.09 -23.53 -8.38
CA PHE A 615 -18.40 -24.16 -8.43
C PHE A 615 -18.88 -24.41 -9.89
N GLU A 616 -18.82 -23.36 -10.73
CA GLU A 616 -19.32 -23.47 -12.11
C GLU A 616 -18.55 -24.47 -12.95
N LEU A 617 -17.24 -24.48 -12.86
CA LEU A 617 -16.39 -25.40 -13.61
C LEU A 617 -16.40 -26.80 -13.01
N GLY A 618 -16.42 -26.92 -11.68
CA GLY A 618 -16.48 -28.19 -10.97
C GLY A 618 -17.77 -28.97 -11.26
N LEU A 619 -18.92 -28.30 -11.17
CA LEU A 619 -20.24 -28.91 -11.49
C LEU A 619 -20.31 -29.44 -12.93
N ARG A 620 -19.55 -28.83 -13.86
CA ARG A 620 -19.44 -29.29 -15.26
C ARG A 620 -18.34 -30.33 -15.46
N GLY A 621 -17.69 -30.78 -14.40
CA GLY A 621 -16.66 -31.81 -14.44
C GLY A 621 -15.33 -31.35 -15.05
N ALA A 622 -15.04 -30.03 -15.01
CA ALA A 622 -13.83 -29.46 -15.56
C ALA A 622 -12.67 -29.42 -14.55
N LEU A 623 -12.95 -29.59 -13.26
CA LEU A 623 -11.96 -29.49 -12.18
C LEU A 623 -11.76 -30.83 -11.48
N GLU A 624 -10.60 -31.00 -10.89
CA GLU A 624 -10.31 -32.11 -9.99
C GLU A 624 -10.95 -31.87 -8.62
N ASP A 625 -11.51 -32.91 -8.06
CA ASP A 625 -11.96 -32.93 -6.67
C ASP A 625 -10.73 -33.02 -5.75
N LEU A 626 -10.49 -31.96 -4.98
CA LEU A 626 -9.30 -31.87 -4.13
C LEU A 626 -9.38 -32.78 -2.89
N THR A 627 -10.59 -33.21 -2.50
CA THR A 627 -10.80 -34.12 -1.36
C THR A 627 -10.23 -35.53 -1.59
N GLN A 628 -9.91 -35.87 -2.84
CA GLN A 628 -9.30 -37.14 -3.20
C GLN A 628 -7.81 -37.24 -2.83
N PHE A 629 -7.15 -36.10 -2.54
CA PHE A 629 -5.76 -36.12 -2.13
C PHE A 629 -5.61 -36.42 -0.64
N ASP A 630 -4.76 -37.35 -0.28
CA ASP A 630 -4.60 -37.84 1.09
C ASP A 630 -4.23 -36.71 2.10
N THR A 631 -3.53 -35.68 1.62
CA THR A 631 -3.08 -34.53 2.45
C THR A 631 -4.05 -33.35 2.44
N PHE A 632 -5.23 -33.47 1.81
CA PHE A 632 -6.18 -32.36 1.71
C PHE A 632 -6.61 -31.80 3.06
N ASN A 633 -6.98 -32.69 4.01
CA ASN A 633 -7.42 -32.29 5.35
C ASN A 633 -6.31 -31.53 6.12
N GLU A 634 -5.04 -31.89 5.87
CA GLU A 634 -3.89 -31.20 6.46
C GLU A 634 -3.68 -29.81 5.80
N ALA A 635 -3.90 -29.71 4.50
CA ALA A 635 -3.71 -28.47 3.76
C ALA A 635 -4.70 -27.38 4.18
N ILE A 636 -5.92 -27.74 4.58
CA ILE A 636 -6.98 -26.79 4.93
C ILE A 636 -7.03 -26.38 6.42
N VAL A 637 -6.14 -26.89 7.27
CA VAL A 637 -6.21 -26.75 8.75
C VAL A 637 -6.21 -25.29 9.21
N ASP A 638 -5.49 -24.43 8.51
CA ASP A 638 -5.23 -23.06 8.93
C ASP A 638 -6.15 -22.03 8.21
N PHE A 639 -7.22 -22.48 7.56
CA PHE A 639 -8.21 -21.61 6.90
C PHE A 639 -9.47 -21.43 7.74
N ALA A 640 -10.19 -20.32 7.53
CA ALA A 640 -11.51 -20.15 8.10
C ALA A 640 -12.47 -21.22 7.52
N PRO A 641 -13.16 -22.03 8.33
CA PRO A 641 -13.99 -23.13 7.80
C PRO A 641 -15.06 -22.65 6.82
N GLY A 642 -15.67 -21.49 7.11
CA GLY A 642 -16.71 -20.91 6.26
C GLY A 642 -16.23 -20.43 4.88
N SER A 643 -14.90 -20.29 4.66
CA SER A 643 -14.35 -19.90 3.37
C SER A 643 -14.37 -21.03 2.32
N LEU A 644 -14.51 -22.27 2.76
CA LEU A 644 -14.46 -23.46 1.90
C LEU A 644 -15.84 -23.94 1.44
N VAL A 645 -16.93 -23.56 2.13
CA VAL A 645 -18.26 -24.09 1.88
C VAL A 645 -18.82 -23.75 0.49
N ASN A 646 -18.42 -22.63 -0.09
CA ASN A 646 -18.87 -22.19 -1.42
C ASN A 646 -17.93 -22.63 -2.56
N LEU A 647 -16.85 -23.34 -2.26
CA LEU A 647 -15.85 -23.76 -3.25
C LEU A 647 -16.05 -25.18 -3.75
N GLY A 648 -17.17 -25.81 -3.37
CA GLY A 648 -17.53 -27.17 -3.73
C GLY A 648 -18.90 -27.30 -4.36
N ALA A 649 -19.16 -28.47 -4.91
CA ALA A 649 -20.47 -28.92 -5.40
C ALA A 649 -20.55 -30.44 -5.34
N ASP A 650 -21.74 -30.96 -5.03
CA ASP A 650 -22.06 -32.38 -5.03
C ASP A 650 -21.05 -33.27 -4.27
N GLY A 651 -20.67 -32.84 -3.10
CA GLY A 651 -19.74 -33.58 -2.21
C GLY A 651 -18.25 -33.52 -2.60
N ALA A 652 -17.88 -32.66 -3.51
CA ALA A 652 -16.49 -32.37 -3.87
C ALA A 652 -16.09 -30.94 -3.46
N ILE A 653 -14.79 -30.70 -3.22
CA ILE A 653 -14.21 -29.36 -3.07
C ILE A 653 -13.20 -29.15 -4.19
N TYR A 654 -13.35 -28.07 -4.96
CA TYR A 654 -12.60 -27.84 -6.18
C TYR A 654 -11.49 -26.78 -6.08
N ALA A 655 -11.38 -26.11 -4.92
CA ALA A 655 -10.43 -25.04 -4.77
C ALA A 655 -9.92 -24.91 -3.34
N ILE A 656 -8.73 -24.28 -3.20
CA ILE A 656 -8.19 -23.81 -1.91
C ILE A 656 -8.09 -22.28 -1.98
N PRO A 657 -8.55 -21.56 -0.93
CA PRO A 657 -8.42 -20.10 -0.87
C PRO A 657 -6.95 -19.65 -0.82
N GLU A 658 -6.60 -18.59 -1.57
CA GLU A 658 -5.32 -17.90 -1.48
C GLU A 658 -5.44 -16.64 -0.63
N THR A 659 -6.45 -15.82 -0.95
CA THR A 659 -6.76 -14.60 -0.23
C THR A 659 -8.20 -14.59 0.23
N GLN A 660 -8.47 -13.92 1.36
CA GLN A 660 -9.77 -13.85 2.00
C GLN A 660 -10.09 -12.40 2.33
N ASP A 661 -11.20 -11.89 1.83
CA ASP A 661 -11.77 -10.63 2.27
C ASP A 661 -12.57 -10.81 3.56
N TRP A 662 -12.71 -9.73 4.32
CA TRP A 662 -13.52 -9.66 5.55
C TRP A 662 -14.50 -8.51 5.47
N GLN A 663 -15.47 -8.49 6.38
CA GLN A 663 -16.34 -7.35 6.62
C GLN A 663 -16.19 -6.91 8.08
N LEU A 664 -15.56 -5.77 8.29
CA LEU A 664 -15.37 -5.14 9.58
C LEU A 664 -16.15 -3.83 9.65
N LEU A 665 -16.45 -3.41 10.87
CA LEU A 665 -16.96 -2.09 11.14
C LEU A 665 -15.81 -1.10 11.21
N TYR A 666 -15.80 -0.09 10.33
CA TYR A 666 -14.87 1.04 10.34
C TYR A 666 -15.52 2.25 10.98
N TYR A 667 -14.82 2.95 11.86
CA TYR A 667 -15.39 4.11 12.54
C TYR A 667 -14.35 5.22 12.78
N ARG A 668 -14.80 6.47 12.76
CA ARG A 668 -14.03 7.68 13.09
C ARG A 668 -14.11 7.91 14.60
N LYS A 669 -13.00 7.67 15.30
CA LYS A 669 -12.86 7.85 16.75
C LYS A 669 -13.20 9.27 17.15
N ASP A 670 -12.56 10.25 16.51
CA ASP A 670 -12.73 11.69 16.77
C ASP A 670 -14.19 12.17 16.63
N ILE A 671 -14.92 11.65 15.64
CA ILE A 671 -16.32 12.04 15.40
C ILE A 671 -17.26 11.37 16.39
N LEU A 672 -17.09 10.07 16.65
CA LEU A 672 -17.91 9.36 17.64
C LEU A 672 -17.74 9.98 19.03
N ASP A 673 -16.50 10.26 19.43
CA ASP A 673 -16.20 10.93 20.70
C ASP A 673 -16.88 12.31 20.80
N THR A 674 -16.83 13.10 19.71
CA THR A 674 -17.49 14.42 19.62
C THR A 674 -19.01 14.32 19.79
N TYR A 675 -19.61 13.23 19.28
CA TYR A 675 -21.06 13.00 19.37
C TYR A 675 -21.47 12.26 20.65
N GLY A 676 -20.51 11.78 21.45
CA GLY A 676 -20.75 10.98 22.65
C GLY A 676 -21.34 9.61 22.30
N LEU A 677 -20.90 8.99 21.21
CA LEU A 677 -21.36 7.69 20.71
C LEU A 677 -20.33 6.62 21.00
N GLU A 678 -20.80 5.47 21.45
CA GLU A 678 -19.99 4.25 21.57
C GLU A 678 -20.00 3.45 20.27
N VAL A 679 -19.00 2.58 20.10
CA VAL A 679 -18.91 1.69 18.94
C VAL A 679 -19.98 0.61 19.07
N PRO A 680 -20.90 0.45 18.10
CA PRO A 680 -22.02 -0.48 18.20
C PRO A 680 -21.57 -1.93 18.10
N ASN A 681 -22.17 -2.81 18.90
CA ASN A 681 -21.96 -4.24 18.89
C ASN A 681 -23.06 -5.00 18.14
N THR A 682 -24.25 -4.45 18.12
CA THR A 682 -25.46 -5.06 17.54
C THR A 682 -26.13 -4.13 16.56
N TRP A 683 -27.07 -4.66 15.76
CA TRP A 683 -27.90 -3.84 14.89
C TRP A 683 -28.86 -2.95 15.70
N GLU A 684 -29.27 -3.37 16.91
CA GLU A 684 -30.03 -2.55 17.83
C GLU A 684 -29.21 -1.33 18.24
N ASP A 685 -27.93 -1.49 18.60
CA ASP A 685 -27.05 -0.38 18.94
C ASP A 685 -26.86 0.58 17.75
N VAL A 686 -26.74 0.03 16.52
CA VAL A 686 -26.71 0.85 15.28
C VAL A 686 -28.01 1.67 15.16
N ILE A 687 -29.16 1.07 15.34
CA ILE A 687 -30.45 1.76 15.25
C ILE A 687 -30.55 2.87 16.33
N GLU A 688 -30.08 2.61 17.53
CA GLU A 688 -30.09 3.59 18.63
C GLU A 688 -29.18 4.78 18.39
N MET A 689 -28.04 4.59 17.71
CA MET A 689 -27.12 5.69 17.37
C MET A 689 -27.56 6.55 16.18
N LEU A 690 -28.36 6.00 15.23
CA LEU A 690 -28.76 6.68 14.01
C LEU A 690 -29.43 8.06 14.23
N PRO A 691 -30.36 8.24 15.19
CA PRO A 691 -30.95 9.57 15.43
C PRO A 691 -29.93 10.65 15.82
N ILE A 692 -28.84 10.25 16.49
CA ILE A 692 -27.78 11.17 16.87
C ILE A 692 -26.92 11.48 15.64
N LEU A 693 -26.49 10.47 14.89
CA LEU A 693 -25.73 10.65 13.64
C LEU A 693 -26.49 11.55 12.66
N GLN A 694 -27.77 11.23 12.42
CA GLN A 694 -28.60 11.97 11.47
C GLN A 694 -28.91 13.41 11.91
N ARG A 695 -28.99 13.66 13.22
CA ARG A 695 -29.12 15.01 13.75
C ARG A 695 -27.92 15.89 13.37
N TYR A 696 -26.74 15.29 13.23
CA TYR A 696 -25.52 15.96 12.78
C TYR A 696 -25.26 15.78 11.29
N GLY A 697 -26.25 15.32 10.49
CA GLY A 697 -26.17 15.10 9.05
C GLY A 697 -25.23 13.97 8.64
N SER A 698 -24.79 13.17 9.60
CA SER A 698 -24.00 11.98 9.37
C SER A 698 -24.91 10.75 9.29
N ASN A 699 -24.37 9.61 8.84
CA ASN A 699 -25.15 8.39 8.78
C ASN A 699 -24.22 7.16 8.90
N PHE A 700 -24.85 5.99 8.92
CA PHE A 700 -24.21 4.67 8.90
C PHE A 700 -24.28 4.08 7.49
N VAL A 701 -23.23 3.38 7.07
CA VAL A 701 -23.18 2.76 5.73
C VAL A 701 -23.02 1.23 5.82
N ILE A 702 -23.73 0.54 4.96
CA ILE A 702 -23.60 -0.91 4.77
C ILE A 702 -23.40 -1.22 3.28
N PRO A 703 -22.83 -2.38 2.90
CA PRO A 703 -22.60 -2.72 1.50
C PRO A 703 -23.85 -2.75 0.61
N LEU A 704 -25.05 -2.86 1.20
CA LEU A 704 -26.32 -2.74 0.46
C LEU A 704 -26.55 -1.38 -0.19
N ALA A 705 -25.90 -0.31 0.30
CA ALA A 705 -25.96 1.03 -0.26
C ALA A 705 -25.14 1.23 -1.56
N GLY A 706 -24.57 0.18 -2.12
CA GLY A 706 -23.82 0.24 -3.38
C GLY A 706 -24.68 0.69 -4.57
N GLY A 707 -24.06 1.37 -5.56
CA GLY A 707 -24.73 1.88 -6.76
C GLY A 707 -25.28 0.81 -7.73
N SER A 708 -24.99 -0.48 -7.49
CA SER A 708 -25.51 -1.59 -8.28
C SER A 708 -26.99 -1.82 -8.00
N GLY A 709 -27.81 -1.99 -9.04
CA GLY A 709 -29.20 -2.40 -8.91
C GLY A 709 -29.36 -3.82 -8.38
N LEU A 710 -28.36 -4.68 -8.59
CA LEU A 710 -28.29 -6.02 -8.02
C LEU A 710 -27.57 -5.98 -6.67
N LYS A 711 -28.21 -6.44 -5.62
CA LYS A 711 -27.62 -6.65 -4.29
C LYS A 711 -27.09 -8.06 -4.20
N GLY A 712 -25.80 -8.21 -4.07
CA GLY A 712 -25.14 -9.52 -4.04
C GLY A 712 -25.63 -10.38 -2.88
N ILE A 713 -25.68 -11.68 -3.09
CA ILE A 713 -26.07 -12.64 -2.04
C ILE A 713 -25.10 -12.58 -0.85
N SER A 714 -23.85 -12.26 -1.11
CA SER A 714 -22.83 -12.02 -0.07
C SER A 714 -23.13 -10.83 0.85
N THR A 715 -23.99 -9.89 0.41
CA THR A 715 -24.39 -8.73 1.24
C THR A 715 -25.75 -8.92 1.90
N THR A 716 -26.59 -9.83 1.39
CA THR A 716 -27.94 -10.07 1.93
C THR A 716 -28.01 -11.29 2.85
N ALA A 717 -27.28 -12.35 2.54
CA ALA A 717 -27.27 -13.58 3.33
C ALA A 717 -26.76 -13.40 4.78
N PRO A 718 -25.78 -12.54 5.09
CA PRO A 718 -25.35 -12.30 6.46
C PRO A 718 -26.50 -11.98 7.42
N PHE A 719 -27.45 -11.13 6.99
CA PHE A 719 -28.61 -10.80 7.81
C PHE A 719 -29.46 -12.04 8.12
N ILE A 720 -29.69 -12.92 7.11
CA ILE A 720 -30.46 -14.16 7.30
C ILE A 720 -29.75 -15.09 8.29
N TYR A 721 -28.44 -15.26 8.14
CA TYR A 721 -27.64 -16.11 9.02
C TYR A 721 -27.58 -15.61 10.45
N GLN A 722 -27.44 -14.30 10.67
CA GLN A 722 -27.41 -13.71 11.99
C GLN A 722 -28.73 -13.92 12.78
N TYR A 723 -29.87 -14.02 12.08
CA TYR A 723 -31.14 -14.43 12.70
C TYR A 723 -31.26 -15.95 12.90
N GLY A 724 -30.28 -16.74 12.49
CA GLY A 724 -30.28 -18.20 12.57
C GLY A 724 -31.01 -18.91 11.43
N GLY A 725 -31.41 -18.16 10.38
CA GLY A 725 -32.01 -18.67 9.18
C GLY A 725 -31.00 -19.22 8.17
N ASP A 726 -31.53 -19.75 7.07
CA ASP A 726 -30.74 -20.16 5.91
C ASP A 726 -31.39 -19.63 4.60
N VAL A 727 -30.61 -19.56 3.56
CA VAL A 727 -31.07 -19.17 2.22
C VAL A 727 -31.79 -20.36 1.53
N TYR A 728 -31.35 -21.57 1.83
CA TYR A 728 -31.84 -22.81 1.26
C TYR A 728 -32.48 -23.73 2.29
N THR A 729 -33.36 -24.61 1.83
CA THR A 729 -33.82 -25.77 2.62
C THR A 729 -32.67 -26.71 2.96
N ALA A 730 -32.79 -27.48 4.05
CA ALA A 730 -31.73 -28.36 4.52
C ALA A 730 -31.21 -29.36 3.48
N ASP A 731 -32.08 -29.78 2.53
CA ASP A 731 -31.73 -30.67 1.43
C ASP A 731 -31.20 -29.95 0.18
N ARG A 732 -31.09 -28.60 0.23
CA ARG A 732 -30.69 -27.73 -0.91
C ARG A 732 -31.59 -27.87 -2.17
N MET A 733 -32.79 -28.47 -2.02
CA MET A 733 -33.75 -28.68 -3.11
C MET A 733 -34.82 -27.59 -3.22
N GLY A 734 -34.73 -26.57 -2.36
CA GLY A 734 -35.59 -25.39 -2.34
C GLY A 734 -34.98 -24.24 -1.57
N THR A 735 -35.67 -23.09 -1.58
CA THR A 735 -35.26 -21.92 -0.77
C THR A 735 -36.03 -21.86 0.55
N ASP A 736 -35.39 -21.34 1.60
CA ASP A 736 -36.01 -21.17 2.93
C ASP A 736 -36.25 -19.69 3.28
N ILE A 737 -36.35 -18.79 2.27
CA ILE A 737 -36.51 -17.35 2.47
C ILE A 737 -37.86 -16.97 3.11
N GLN A 738 -38.81 -17.88 3.25
CA GLN A 738 -40.09 -17.70 3.97
C GLN A 738 -40.02 -18.14 5.44
N SER A 739 -38.89 -18.69 5.92
CA SER A 739 -38.74 -18.96 7.35
C SER A 739 -38.95 -17.72 8.17
N LYS A 740 -39.31 -17.88 9.44
CA LYS A 740 -39.51 -16.77 10.35
C LYS A 740 -38.23 -15.91 10.45
N GLU A 741 -37.10 -16.57 10.56
CA GLU A 741 -35.77 -16.00 10.68
C GLU A 741 -35.38 -15.19 9.43
N ALA A 742 -35.60 -15.74 8.25
CA ALA A 742 -35.33 -15.06 6.98
C ALA A 742 -36.25 -13.85 6.77
N ILE A 743 -37.52 -13.92 7.13
CA ILE A 743 -38.45 -12.79 7.05
C ILE A 743 -38.04 -11.68 8.02
N GLN A 744 -37.61 -12.02 9.24
CA GLN A 744 -37.11 -11.04 10.20
C GLN A 744 -35.86 -10.33 9.67
N ALA A 745 -34.92 -11.07 9.08
CA ALA A 745 -33.72 -10.53 8.48
C ALA A 745 -34.01 -9.58 7.31
N ILE A 746 -34.90 -10.00 6.40
CA ILE A 746 -35.30 -9.17 5.24
C ILE A 746 -36.06 -7.92 5.72
N ASN A 747 -36.89 -8.01 6.77
CA ASN A 747 -37.52 -6.86 7.37
C ASN A 747 -36.44 -5.87 7.87
N LEU A 748 -35.47 -6.33 8.66
CA LEU A 748 -34.38 -5.46 9.13
C LEU A 748 -33.67 -4.78 7.96
N MET A 749 -33.32 -5.55 6.89
CA MET A 749 -32.68 -4.98 5.70
C MET A 749 -33.50 -3.87 5.05
N VAL A 750 -34.83 -4.00 5.03
CA VAL A 750 -35.74 -2.99 4.46
C VAL A 750 -35.91 -1.81 5.41
N ASP A 751 -36.11 -2.08 6.71
CA ASP A 751 -36.37 -1.07 7.73
C ASP A 751 -35.17 -0.13 7.91
N LEU A 752 -33.95 -0.63 7.82
CA LEU A 752 -32.74 0.20 7.87
C LEU A 752 -32.78 1.37 6.84
N PHE A 753 -33.39 1.15 5.68
CA PHE A 753 -33.52 2.16 4.63
C PHE A 753 -34.83 2.94 4.67
N GLN A 754 -35.94 2.28 4.96
CA GLN A 754 -37.26 2.91 4.96
C GLN A 754 -37.60 3.64 6.27
N LEU A 755 -37.29 3.03 7.41
CA LEU A 755 -37.62 3.59 8.71
C LEU A 755 -36.47 4.38 9.31
N TYR A 756 -35.24 3.88 9.15
CA TYR A 756 -34.05 4.44 9.78
C TYR A 756 -33.19 5.28 8.83
N SER A 757 -33.63 5.44 7.58
CA SER A 757 -33.07 6.37 6.60
C SER A 757 -31.58 6.21 6.34
N LEU A 758 -31.08 4.97 6.25
CA LEU A 758 -29.71 4.74 5.75
C LEU A 758 -29.59 5.26 4.32
N PRO A 759 -28.40 5.71 3.87
CA PRO A 759 -28.22 6.23 2.52
C PRO A 759 -28.48 5.12 1.47
N LEU A 760 -29.40 5.39 0.55
CA LEU A 760 -29.75 4.45 -0.51
C LEU A 760 -28.61 4.19 -1.49
N THR A 761 -27.75 5.17 -1.67
CA THR A 761 -26.54 5.10 -2.50
C THR A 761 -25.38 5.78 -1.81
N SER A 762 -24.22 5.14 -1.78
CA SER A 762 -22.94 5.77 -1.45
C SER A 762 -22.06 5.72 -2.69
N GLN A 763 -21.61 6.86 -3.19
CA GLN A 763 -20.71 6.89 -4.34
C GLN A 763 -19.33 6.37 -3.98
N SER A 764 -18.83 6.70 -2.78
CA SER A 764 -17.57 6.23 -2.23
C SER A 764 -17.66 6.31 -0.71
N PHE A 765 -17.63 5.17 -0.05
CA PHE A 765 -17.58 5.14 1.41
C PHE A 765 -16.27 5.73 1.90
N TYR A 766 -15.15 5.42 1.25
CA TYR A 766 -13.84 5.97 1.57
C TYR A 766 -13.82 7.51 1.60
N ASP A 767 -14.30 8.16 0.54
CA ASP A 767 -14.32 9.62 0.47
C ASP A 767 -15.26 10.23 1.52
N SER A 768 -16.41 9.60 1.75
CA SER A 768 -17.39 10.03 2.74
C SER A 768 -16.90 9.82 4.18
N PHE A 769 -16.17 8.76 4.42
CA PHE A 769 -15.53 8.46 5.71
C PHE A 769 -14.39 9.44 6.01
N ARG A 770 -13.58 9.69 5.02
CA ARG A 770 -12.47 10.63 5.06
C ARG A 770 -12.94 12.05 5.38
N SER A 771 -14.02 12.52 4.73
CA SER A 771 -14.64 13.82 4.99
C SER A 771 -15.50 13.87 6.27
N GLY A 772 -15.81 12.73 6.89
CA GLY A 772 -16.62 12.63 8.11
C GLY A 772 -18.14 12.59 7.87
N THR A 773 -18.62 12.59 6.63
CA THR A 773 -20.06 12.52 6.31
C THR A 773 -20.68 11.17 6.61
N LEU A 774 -19.90 10.11 6.41
CA LEU A 774 -20.26 8.75 6.82
C LEU A 774 -19.19 8.22 7.78
N PRO A 775 -19.21 8.64 9.07
CA PRO A 775 -18.11 8.38 9.99
C PRO A 775 -18.05 6.94 10.49
N ILE A 776 -19.03 6.12 10.13
CA ILE A 776 -19.12 4.73 10.58
C ILE A 776 -19.82 3.88 9.53
N GLY A 777 -19.35 2.64 9.34
CA GLY A 777 -19.99 1.70 8.42
C GLY A 777 -19.20 0.41 8.24
N VAL A 778 -19.81 -0.55 7.57
CA VAL A 778 -19.22 -1.86 7.27
C VAL A 778 -18.50 -1.84 5.93
N SER A 779 -17.26 -2.32 5.90
CA SER A 779 -16.47 -2.43 4.67
C SER A 779 -15.44 -3.56 4.73
N GLY A 780 -14.83 -3.87 3.57
CA GLY A 780 -13.83 -4.92 3.42
C GLY A 780 -12.38 -4.43 3.56
N PHE A 781 -11.47 -5.29 3.14
CA PHE A 781 -10.02 -5.07 3.17
C PHE A 781 -9.57 -3.86 2.35
N ASP A 782 -10.22 -3.59 1.22
CA ASP A 782 -9.88 -2.45 0.37
C ASP A 782 -10.00 -1.11 1.10
N MET A 783 -10.94 -0.99 2.04
CA MET A 783 -11.09 0.21 2.88
C MET A 783 -9.86 0.41 3.77
N TYR A 784 -9.37 -0.67 4.39
CA TYR A 784 -8.14 -0.63 5.17
C TYR A 784 -6.96 -0.13 4.35
N LEU A 785 -6.75 -0.70 3.15
CA LEU A 785 -5.68 -0.28 2.24
C LEU A 785 -5.76 1.19 1.88
N GLN A 786 -6.96 1.68 1.55
CA GLN A 786 -7.16 3.07 1.18
C GLN A 786 -6.91 4.02 2.35
N LEU A 787 -7.40 3.70 3.54
CA LEU A 787 -7.22 4.53 4.74
C LEU A 787 -5.76 4.61 5.16
N THR A 788 -5.05 3.49 5.10
CA THR A 788 -3.64 3.42 5.52
C THR A 788 -2.72 4.16 4.55
N ASN A 789 -2.97 4.04 3.23
CA ASN A 789 -2.04 4.54 2.23
C ASN A 789 -2.41 5.91 1.63
N ALA A 790 -3.68 6.32 1.69
CA ALA A 790 -4.17 7.48 0.95
C ALA A 790 -4.95 8.51 1.78
N ALA A 791 -5.01 8.39 3.10
CA ALA A 791 -5.71 9.30 3.99
C ALA A 791 -4.85 9.79 5.17
N PRO A 792 -3.72 10.47 4.91
CA PRO A 792 -2.80 10.89 5.96
C PRO A 792 -3.44 11.87 6.96
N GLU A 793 -4.42 12.68 6.55
CA GLU A 793 -5.09 13.68 7.37
C GLU A 793 -6.01 13.10 8.46
N ILE A 794 -6.39 11.82 8.32
CA ILE A 794 -7.17 11.10 9.33
C ILE A 794 -6.41 9.93 9.97
N GLN A 795 -5.12 9.86 9.78
CA GLN A 795 -4.28 8.84 10.40
C GLN A 795 -4.38 8.94 11.93
N GLY A 796 -4.59 7.78 12.59
CA GLY A 796 -4.81 7.72 14.04
C GLY A 796 -6.24 8.09 14.52
N LYS A 797 -7.06 8.74 13.66
CA LYS A 797 -8.43 9.18 13.97
C LYS A 797 -9.51 8.14 13.68
N TRP A 798 -9.17 6.96 13.24
CA TRP A 798 -10.10 5.88 12.90
C TRP A 798 -9.73 4.56 13.58
N GLY A 799 -10.65 3.62 13.56
CA GLY A 799 -10.45 2.28 14.09
C GLY A 799 -11.36 1.27 13.41
N VAL A 800 -11.17 0.00 13.75
CA VAL A 800 -12.02 -1.10 13.31
C VAL A 800 -12.61 -1.85 14.51
N ALA A 801 -13.81 -2.42 14.30
CA ALA A 801 -14.48 -3.28 15.25
C ALA A 801 -15.13 -4.46 14.52
N LEU A 802 -15.64 -5.43 15.28
CA LEU A 802 -16.40 -6.54 14.70
C LEU A 802 -17.67 -6.04 14.02
N HIS A 803 -18.13 -6.77 13.02
CA HIS A 803 -19.41 -6.54 12.35
C HIS A 803 -20.56 -6.52 13.38
N PRO A 804 -21.51 -5.58 13.30
CA PRO A 804 -22.69 -5.60 14.15
C PRO A 804 -23.47 -6.90 13.97
N GLY A 805 -23.91 -7.53 15.04
CA GLY A 805 -24.61 -8.78 15.04
C GLY A 805 -26.03 -8.73 15.58
N ILE A 806 -26.66 -9.88 15.65
CA ILE A 806 -28.00 -10.07 16.27
C ILE A 806 -27.84 -10.88 17.56
N ARG A 807 -28.43 -10.41 18.66
CA ARG A 807 -28.50 -11.19 19.89
C ARG A 807 -29.50 -12.31 19.73
N ARG A 808 -29.05 -13.54 19.92
CA ARG A 808 -29.89 -14.74 19.89
C ARG A 808 -29.30 -15.85 20.75
N ASP A 809 -30.13 -16.79 21.12
CA ASP A 809 -29.69 -18.02 21.78
C ASP A 809 -28.84 -18.86 20.77
N ILE A 810 -27.52 -18.80 20.92
CA ILE A 810 -26.58 -19.53 20.02
C ILE A 810 -26.30 -20.93 20.58
N ASN A 811 -26.28 -21.05 21.93
CA ASN A 811 -25.91 -22.29 22.60
C ASN A 811 -27.12 -23.26 22.80
N GLY A 812 -28.35 -22.79 22.54
CA GLY A 812 -29.57 -23.59 22.60
C GLY A 812 -30.09 -23.86 24.02
N ASP A 813 -29.66 -23.05 25.02
CA ASP A 813 -30.09 -23.24 26.43
C ASP A 813 -31.41 -22.51 26.76
N GLY A 814 -31.97 -21.77 25.80
CA GLY A 814 -33.23 -21.05 25.94
C GLY A 814 -33.09 -19.67 26.60
N ILE A 815 -31.87 -19.21 26.89
CA ILE A 815 -31.55 -17.89 27.47
C ILE A 815 -30.66 -17.14 26.51
N ILE A 816 -30.99 -15.89 26.20
CA ILE A 816 -30.11 -15.04 25.39
C ILE A 816 -29.15 -14.32 26.31
N GLY A 817 -27.90 -14.71 26.30
CA GLY A 817 -26.82 -14.03 27.05
C GLY A 817 -26.43 -12.67 26.43
N GLU A 818 -25.89 -11.77 27.25
CA GLU A 818 -25.39 -10.46 26.76
C GLU A 818 -24.28 -10.62 25.71
N ASP A 819 -23.46 -11.66 25.83
CA ASP A 819 -22.33 -11.97 24.94
C ASP A 819 -22.73 -12.86 23.75
N GLU A 820 -23.98 -13.34 23.70
CA GLU A 820 -24.49 -14.19 22.62
C GLU A 820 -24.92 -13.35 21.42
N ILE A 821 -23.95 -12.86 20.68
CA ILE A 821 -24.17 -12.04 19.48
C ILE A 821 -23.70 -12.85 18.27
N ASP A 822 -24.63 -13.16 17.38
CA ASP A 822 -24.29 -13.77 16.09
C ASP A 822 -23.80 -12.69 15.12
N ARG A 823 -22.52 -12.78 14.75
CA ARG A 823 -21.83 -11.85 13.86
C ARG A 823 -21.51 -12.49 12.52
N THR A 824 -22.26 -13.51 12.13
CA THR A 824 -22.00 -14.22 10.87
C THR A 824 -21.96 -13.26 9.69
N THR A 825 -20.87 -13.33 8.93
CA THR A 825 -20.64 -12.57 7.70
C THR A 825 -20.19 -13.50 6.58
N THR A 826 -20.19 -12.97 5.37
CA THR A 826 -19.54 -13.57 4.22
C THR A 826 -18.25 -12.82 3.89
N GLY A 827 -17.41 -13.40 3.04
CA GLY A 827 -16.21 -12.73 2.54
C GLY A 827 -15.72 -13.44 1.27
N ASP A 828 -15.45 -12.65 0.23
CA ASP A 828 -14.98 -13.20 -1.03
C ASP A 828 -13.55 -13.75 -0.92
N THR A 829 -13.29 -14.82 -1.68
CA THR A 829 -11.96 -15.44 -1.79
C THR A 829 -11.43 -15.36 -3.22
N LYS A 830 -10.11 -15.35 -3.34
CA LYS A 830 -9.43 -15.74 -4.58
C LYS A 830 -8.75 -17.08 -4.34
N ASN A 831 -8.79 -17.95 -5.33
CA ASN A 831 -8.63 -19.40 -5.12
C ASN A 831 -7.66 -20.02 -6.12
N GLY A 832 -7.03 -21.13 -5.72
CA GLY A 832 -6.28 -22.02 -6.59
C GLY A 832 -7.12 -23.23 -6.99
N ILE A 833 -7.12 -23.58 -8.28
CA ILE A 833 -7.87 -24.70 -8.88
C ILE A 833 -6.98 -25.59 -9.73
N ILE A 834 -7.31 -26.86 -9.84
CA ILE A 834 -6.64 -27.85 -10.71
C ILE A 834 -7.62 -28.34 -11.78
N PHE A 835 -7.20 -28.30 -13.06
CA PHE A 835 -8.04 -28.75 -14.16
C PHE A 835 -8.04 -30.27 -14.30
N LYS A 836 -9.21 -30.82 -14.52
CA LYS A 836 -9.38 -32.25 -14.85
C LYS A 836 -8.80 -32.57 -16.22
N GLY A 837 -8.08 -33.67 -16.30
CA GLY A 837 -7.45 -34.11 -17.54
C GLY A 837 -6.03 -33.55 -17.75
N THR A 838 -5.43 -32.90 -16.75
CA THR A 838 -3.99 -32.68 -16.74
C THR A 838 -3.24 -33.99 -16.47
N ASP A 839 -2.16 -34.22 -17.22
CA ASP A 839 -1.24 -35.33 -16.95
C ASP A 839 -0.34 -35.08 -15.73
N LYS A 840 -0.40 -33.87 -15.15
CA LYS A 840 0.44 -33.39 -14.02
C LYS A 840 -0.36 -33.12 -12.74
N LYS A 841 -1.37 -33.95 -12.50
CA LYS A 841 -2.29 -33.80 -11.38
C LYS A 841 -1.59 -33.78 -10.03
N GLU A 842 -0.65 -34.71 -9.81
CA GLU A 842 0.08 -34.84 -8.54
C GLU A 842 1.07 -33.67 -8.33
N GLU A 843 1.69 -33.19 -9.43
CA GLU A 843 2.56 -32.03 -9.39
C GLU A 843 1.78 -30.75 -9.09
N ALA A 844 0.61 -30.61 -9.69
CA ALA A 844 -0.29 -29.48 -9.45
C ALA A 844 -0.78 -29.46 -7.99
N TRP A 845 -1.14 -30.62 -7.44
CA TRP A 845 -1.50 -30.74 -6.03
C TRP A 845 -0.34 -30.38 -5.10
N LYS A 846 0.85 -30.95 -5.34
CA LYS A 846 2.04 -30.62 -4.55
C LYS A 846 2.34 -29.12 -4.54
N PHE A 847 2.14 -28.46 -5.69
CA PHE A 847 2.32 -27.01 -5.74
C PHE A 847 1.24 -26.27 -4.94
N LEU A 848 -0.04 -26.64 -5.09
CA LEU A 848 -1.15 -25.98 -4.39
C LEU A 848 -1.06 -26.19 -2.88
N GLU A 849 -0.73 -27.41 -2.43
CA GLU A 849 -0.48 -27.73 -1.03
C GLU A 849 0.70 -26.93 -0.46
N TRP A 850 1.83 -26.88 -1.18
CA TRP A 850 2.99 -26.09 -0.79
C TRP A 850 2.64 -24.60 -0.70
N TRP A 851 1.94 -24.07 -1.72
CA TRP A 851 1.51 -22.69 -1.79
C TRP A 851 0.57 -22.28 -0.64
N SER A 852 -0.30 -23.17 -0.20
CA SER A 852 -1.28 -22.91 0.87
C SER A 852 -0.71 -22.89 2.29
N LYS A 853 0.54 -23.31 2.50
CA LYS A 853 1.17 -23.35 3.82
C LYS A 853 1.41 -21.94 4.37
N ALA A 854 1.26 -21.78 5.69
CA ALA A 854 1.41 -20.50 6.37
C ALA A 854 2.77 -19.84 6.11
N GLU A 855 3.85 -20.63 6.12
CA GLU A 855 5.21 -20.12 5.85
C GLU A 855 5.33 -19.51 4.46
N GLN A 856 4.84 -20.20 3.42
CA GLN A 856 4.90 -19.73 2.04
C GLN A 856 4.02 -18.51 1.82
N GLN A 857 2.83 -18.48 2.41
CA GLN A 857 1.92 -17.33 2.34
C GLN A 857 2.51 -16.10 3.03
N ALA A 858 3.12 -16.24 4.20
CA ALA A 858 3.79 -15.17 4.92
C ALA A 858 5.04 -14.66 4.17
N GLU A 859 5.87 -15.57 3.66
CA GLU A 859 7.09 -15.21 2.91
C GLU A 859 6.74 -14.50 1.59
N PHE A 860 5.72 -14.99 0.89
CA PHE A 860 5.22 -14.32 -0.33
C PHE A 860 4.65 -12.94 -0.03
N ALA A 861 3.86 -12.80 1.04
CA ALA A 861 3.32 -11.51 1.48
C ALA A 861 4.45 -10.50 1.74
N ASN A 862 5.47 -10.91 2.46
CA ASN A 862 6.65 -10.09 2.71
C ASN A 862 7.43 -9.78 1.43
N MET A 863 7.61 -10.77 0.54
CA MET A 863 8.32 -10.58 -0.72
C MET A 863 7.62 -9.58 -1.65
N ILE A 864 6.31 -9.69 -1.84
CA ILE A 864 5.58 -8.77 -2.72
C ILE A 864 5.57 -7.36 -2.15
N GLN A 865 5.33 -7.22 -0.86
CA GLN A 865 5.30 -5.93 -0.19
C GLN A 865 6.69 -5.29 -0.12
N SER A 866 7.74 -6.06 0.20
CA SER A 866 9.12 -5.57 0.18
C SER A 866 9.63 -5.25 -1.24
N THR A 867 8.99 -5.80 -2.28
CA THR A 867 9.39 -5.52 -3.67
C THR A 867 8.64 -4.32 -4.25
N TYR A 868 7.37 -4.12 -3.92
CA TYR A 868 6.51 -3.13 -4.60
C TYR A 868 5.84 -2.13 -3.65
N GLY A 869 6.12 -2.24 -2.35
CA GLY A 869 5.65 -1.29 -1.32
C GLY A 869 4.38 -1.70 -0.59
N ALA A 870 4.01 -0.88 0.41
CA ALA A 870 2.92 -1.15 1.35
C ALA A 870 1.54 -1.34 0.68
N THR A 871 1.32 -0.76 -0.49
CA THR A 871 0.06 -0.91 -1.26
C THR A 871 -0.16 -2.32 -1.80
N PHE A 872 0.89 -3.15 -1.85
CA PHE A 872 0.82 -4.55 -2.30
C PHE A 872 0.64 -5.53 -1.14
N LEU A 873 -0.18 -5.16 -0.18
CA LEU A 873 -0.50 -6.00 0.96
C LEU A 873 -1.26 -7.26 0.51
N TRP A 874 -0.82 -8.43 0.99
CA TRP A 874 -1.41 -9.73 0.67
C TRP A 874 -2.33 -10.18 1.79
N ASN A 875 -3.65 -10.08 1.61
CA ASN A 875 -4.65 -10.52 2.58
C ASN A 875 -4.83 -12.04 2.53
N THR A 876 -3.82 -12.78 2.94
CA THR A 876 -3.84 -14.25 2.91
C THR A 876 -5.08 -14.84 3.55
N ALA A 877 -5.59 -15.93 2.97
CA ALA A 877 -6.68 -16.73 3.56
C ALA A 877 -6.19 -17.64 4.70
N ASN A 878 -4.86 -17.85 4.82
CA ASN A 878 -4.27 -18.66 5.88
C ASN A 878 -4.20 -17.86 7.18
N LEU A 879 -5.03 -18.22 8.17
CA LEU A 879 -5.16 -17.49 9.45
C LEU A 879 -3.86 -17.44 10.27
N LYS A 880 -2.99 -18.45 10.12
CA LYS A 880 -1.69 -18.48 10.81
C LYS A 880 -0.70 -17.54 10.12
N ALA A 881 -0.72 -17.46 8.79
CA ALA A 881 0.12 -16.53 8.05
C ALA A 881 -0.25 -15.06 8.31
N MET A 882 -1.51 -14.76 8.65
CA MET A 882 -1.95 -13.39 8.96
C MET A 882 -1.14 -12.74 10.10
N ASP A 883 -0.66 -13.51 11.07
CA ASP A 883 0.13 -12.99 12.19
C ASP A 883 1.49 -12.41 11.75
N SER A 884 1.95 -12.76 10.55
CA SER A 884 3.23 -12.31 9.96
C SER A 884 3.06 -11.15 8.98
N LEU A 885 1.82 -10.68 8.74
CA LEU A 885 1.58 -9.57 7.81
C LEU A 885 2.05 -8.24 8.41
N ALA A 886 2.54 -7.37 7.53
CA ALA A 886 2.88 -6.00 7.89
C ALA A 886 1.60 -5.13 7.97
N MET A 887 0.77 -5.40 8.97
CA MET A 887 -0.48 -4.70 9.27
C MET A 887 -0.54 -4.36 10.76
N ASP A 888 -1.43 -3.41 11.09
CA ASP A 888 -1.77 -3.11 12.47
C ASP A 888 -2.26 -4.39 13.20
N LYS A 889 -1.67 -4.66 14.37
CA LYS A 889 -1.96 -5.88 15.15
C LYS A 889 -3.40 -5.95 15.64
N ASP A 890 -4.00 -4.81 16.00
CA ASP A 890 -5.39 -4.73 16.44
C ASP A 890 -6.33 -5.05 15.27
N VAL A 891 -6.00 -4.57 14.07
CA VAL A 891 -6.76 -4.89 12.86
C VAL A 891 -6.67 -6.38 12.53
N ILE A 892 -5.47 -6.97 12.59
CA ILE A 892 -5.28 -8.43 12.40
C ILE A 892 -6.10 -9.22 13.41
N ALA A 893 -6.04 -8.85 14.70
CA ALA A 893 -6.79 -9.54 15.75
C ALA A 893 -8.30 -9.48 15.49
N LYS A 894 -8.85 -8.30 15.15
CA LYS A 894 -10.28 -8.13 14.81
C LYS A 894 -10.67 -8.85 13.54
N ALA A 895 -9.83 -8.84 12.51
CA ALA A 895 -10.06 -9.59 11.28
C ALA A 895 -10.11 -11.11 11.53
N LYS A 896 -9.17 -11.66 12.28
CA LYS A 896 -9.15 -13.09 12.66
C LYS A 896 -10.38 -13.47 13.49
N GLU A 897 -10.76 -12.63 14.45
CA GLU A 897 -11.96 -12.84 15.27
C GLU A 897 -13.22 -12.85 14.37
N GLN A 898 -13.35 -11.89 13.45
CA GLN A 898 -14.46 -11.83 12.50
C GLN A 898 -14.49 -13.02 11.54
N LEU A 899 -13.32 -13.47 11.07
CA LEU A 899 -13.22 -14.67 10.22
C LEU A 899 -13.61 -15.96 10.95
N GLY A 900 -13.64 -15.95 12.29
CA GLY A 900 -14.25 -17.02 13.08
C GLY A 900 -15.77 -17.12 12.91
N TYR A 901 -16.44 -16.04 12.52
CA TYR A 901 -17.88 -15.98 12.21
C TYR A 901 -18.15 -16.08 10.70
N LEU A 902 -17.11 -16.34 9.87
CA LEU A 902 -17.29 -16.42 8.43
C LEU A 902 -18.13 -17.64 8.03
N ARG A 903 -19.15 -17.38 7.21
CA ARG A 903 -19.93 -18.40 6.53
C ARG A 903 -20.30 -17.92 5.14
N ASN A 904 -19.57 -18.34 4.12
CA ASN A 904 -19.96 -18.09 2.74
C ASN A 904 -21.22 -18.88 2.36
N VAL A 905 -21.96 -18.36 1.39
CA VAL A 905 -23.18 -19.00 0.91
C VAL A 905 -22.79 -20.20 0.05
N ASP A 906 -23.18 -21.40 0.47
CA ASP A 906 -22.98 -22.60 -0.33
C ASP A 906 -23.71 -22.47 -1.67
N GLN A 907 -23.10 -23.01 -2.71
CA GLN A 907 -23.57 -22.83 -4.07
C GLN A 907 -24.44 -24.01 -4.52
N ILE A 908 -25.54 -23.69 -5.20
CA ILE A 908 -26.35 -24.66 -5.92
C ILE A 908 -26.48 -24.23 -7.40
N PRO A 909 -26.87 -25.11 -8.33
CA PRO A 909 -26.97 -24.74 -9.75
C PRO A 909 -27.89 -23.55 -10.06
N ALA A 910 -28.69 -23.10 -9.09
CA ALA A 910 -29.63 -21.99 -9.21
C ALA A 910 -29.30 -20.78 -8.28
N THR A 911 -28.11 -20.68 -7.69
CA THR A 911 -27.76 -19.59 -6.75
C THR A 911 -27.98 -18.19 -7.34
N TYR A 912 -27.73 -18.00 -8.63
CA TYR A 912 -27.93 -16.74 -9.34
C TYR A 912 -29.37 -16.22 -9.31
N ILE A 913 -30.39 -17.10 -9.29
CA ILE A 913 -31.78 -16.69 -9.22
C ILE A 913 -32.15 -16.28 -7.80
N VAL A 914 -31.61 -16.98 -6.81
CA VAL A 914 -31.81 -16.66 -5.40
C VAL A 914 -31.30 -15.26 -5.10
N GLU A 915 -30.09 -15.00 -5.52
CA GLU A 915 -29.46 -13.65 -5.42
C GLU A 915 -30.34 -12.58 -6.08
N ARG A 916 -30.75 -12.82 -7.33
CA ARG A 916 -31.58 -11.88 -8.08
C ARG A 916 -32.94 -11.65 -7.42
N CYS A 917 -33.59 -12.70 -6.93
CA CYS A 917 -34.91 -12.57 -6.33
C CYS A 917 -34.87 -11.89 -4.97
N ILE A 918 -33.89 -12.18 -4.09
CA ILE A 918 -33.70 -11.47 -2.82
C ILE A 918 -33.41 -9.99 -3.10
N SER A 919 -32.54 -9.71 -4.07
CA SER A 919 -32.25 -8.34 -4.50
C SER A 919 -33.50 -7.61 -5.00
N ASN A 920 -34.34 -8.28 -5.80
CA ASN A 920 -35.62 -7.72 -6.30
C ASN A 920 -36.61 -7.46 -5.16
N VAL A 921 -36.71 -8.37 -4.19
CA VAL A 921 -37.56 -8.19 -3.00
C VAL A 921 -37.13 -6.91 -2.27
N TRP A 922 -35.82 -6.74 -2.00
CA TRP A 922 -35.30 -5.56 -1.35
C TRP A 922 -35.59 -4.29 -2.19
N ASN A 923 -35.25 -4.28 -3.48
CA ASN A 923 -35.47 -3.13 -4.35
C ASN A 923 -36.95 -2.73 -4.43
N GLN A 924 -37.87 -3.68 -4.63
CA GLN A 924 -39.31 -3.38 -4.71
C GLN A 924 -39.89 -2.94 -3.35
N ALA A 925 -39.42 -3.51 -2.25
CA ALA A 925 -39.83 -3.06 -0.94
C ALA A 925 -39.34 -1.63 -0.68
N VAL A 926 -38.05 -1.34 -0.90
CA VAL A 926 -37.43 -0.07 -0.53
C VAL A 926 -37.83 1.07 -1.48
N PHE A 927 -37.88 0.84 -2.80
CA PHE A 927 -38.16 1.90 -3.78
C PHE A 927 -39.61 2.01 -4.18
N ASP A 928 -40.32 0.86 -4.30
CA ASP A 928 -41.72 0.82 -4.73
C ASP A 928 -42.71 0.75 -3.57
N TYR A 929 -42.23 0.63 -2.31
CA TYR A 929 -43.04 0.51 -1.08
C TYR A 929 -44.04 -0.65 -1.13
N LYS A 930 -43.71 -1.75 -1.85
CA LYS A 930 -44.58 -2.92 -1.94
C LYS A 930 -44.54 -3.74 -0.66
N PRO A 931 -45.67 -4.44 -0.30
CA PRO A 931 -45.74 -5.25 0.90
C PRO A 931 -44.76 -6.42 0.87
N LEU A 932 -43.82 -6.46 1.85
CA LEU A 932 -42.73 -7.42 1.87
C LEU A 932 -43.17 -8.88 1.81
N ARG A 933 -44.20 -9.26 2.59
CA ARG A 933 -44.68 -10.66 2.58
C ARG A 933 -45.14 -11.16 1.22
N ALA A 934 -45.78 -10.30 0.42
CA ALA A 934 -46.21 -10.67 -0.93
C ALA A 934 -44.97 -10.85 -1.83
N LEU A 935 -43.97 -9.92 -1.74
CA LEU A 935 -42.74 -10.00 -2.50
C LEU A 935 -41.93 -11.27 -2.21
N VAL A 936 -41.82 -11.64 -0.93
CA VAL A 936 -41.09 -12.86 -0.52
C VAL A 936 -41.81 -14.10 -0.99
N SER A 937 -43.17 -14.12 -0.94
CA SER A 937 -43.95 -15.26 -1.45
C SER A 937 -43.82 -15.44 -2.97
N ASP A 938 -43.86 -14.36 -3.73
CA ASP A 938 -43.64 -14.40 -5.18
C ASP A 938 -42.21 -14.83 -5.52
N ALA A 939 -41.23 -14.33 -4.76
CA ALA A 939 -39.81 -14.69 -4.92
C ALA A 939 -39.58 -16.18 -4.65
N GLU A 940 -40.16 -16.76 -3.58
CA GLU A 940 -40.06 -18.20 -3.28
C GLU A 940 -40.56 -19.07 -4.45
N ILE A 941 -41.69 -18.71 -5.02
CA ILE A 941 -42.24 -19.44 -6.16
C ILE A 941 -41.31 -19.39 -7.36
N GLU A 942 -40.75 -18.21 -7.68
CA GLU A 942 -39.82 -18.05 -8.79
C GLU A 942 -38.51 -18.80 -8.53
N ILE A 943 -37.98 -18.72 -7.33
CA ILE A 943 -36.72 -19.38 -6.92
C ILE A 943 -36.92 -20.91 -7.01
N ASN A 944 -37.95 -21.46 -6.36
CA ASN A 944 -38.17 -22.91 -6.33
C ASN A 944 -38.40 -23.47 -7.73
N LYS A 945 -39.10 -22.75 -8.59
CA LYS A 945 -39.29 -23.17 -10.00
C LYS A 945 -37.96 -23.26 -10.75
N GLU A 946 -37.03 -22.32 -10.50
CA GLU A 946 -35.74 -22.34 -11.18
C GLU A 946 -34.78 -23.35 -10.54
N ILE A 947 -34.85 -23.53 -9.21
CA ILE A 947 -34.11 -24.61 -8.52
C ILE A 947 -34.54 -25.95 -9.12
N ASP A 948 -35.85 -26.23 -9.22
CA ASP A 948 -36.38 -27.47 -9.80
C ASP A 948 -35.83 -27.70 -11.21
N ARG A 949 -35.91 -26.65 -12.07
CA ARG A 949 -35.45 -26.74 -13.44
C ARG A 949 -33.95 -27.06 -13.52
N LYS A 950 -33.14 -26.39 -12.68
CA LYS A 950 -31.69 -26.61 -12.66
C LYS A 950 -31.31 -27.94 -12.04
N MET A 951 -31.96 -28.34 -10.97
CA MET A 951 -31.74 -29.65 -10.36
C MET A 951 -32.13 -30.80 -11.32
N GLU A 952 -33.15 -30.61 -12.18
CA GLU A 952 -33.46 -31.56 -13.28
C GLU A 952 -32.36 -31.53 -14.36
N GLU A 953 -31.86 -30.34 -14.76
CA GLU A 953 -30.81 -30.20 -15.78
C GLU A 953 -29.55 -30.95 -15.37
N PHE A 954 -29.18 -30.92 -14.09
CA PHE A 954 -27.99 -31.59 -13.56
C PHE A 954 -28.24 -32.98 -13.01
N GLY A 955 -29.50 -33.52 -13.14
CA GLY A 955 -29.81 -34.90 -12.83
C GLY A 955 -30.06 -35.21 -11.35
N PHE A 956 -30.29 -34.22 -10.51
CA PHE A 956 -30.67 -34.40 -9.10
C PHE A 956 -32.18 -34.64 -8.95
N LYS A 957 -32.99 -34.01 -9.82
CA LYS A 957 -34.45 -34.23 -9.88
C LYS A 957 -34.87 -34.84 -11.23
N LYS A 958 -36.01 -35.50 -11.25
CA LYS A 958 -36.65 -35.97 -12.46
C LYS A 958 -38.17 -35.91 -12.31
N ASN A 959 -38.86 -35.15 -13.19
CA ASN A 959 -40.31 -34.89 -13.12
C ASN A 959 -40.74 -34.34 -11.73
N GLY A 960 -39.94 -33.52 -11.12
CA GLY A 960 -40.18 -32.90 -9.81
C GLY A 960 -39.83 -33.78 -8.60
N GLU A 961 -39.42 -35.03 -8.79
CA GLU A 961 -39.02 -35.94 -7.71
C GLU A 961 -37.48 -35.95 -7.58
N VAL A 962 -36.99 -35.95 -6.35
CA VAL A 962 -35.55 -36.10 -6.06
C VAL A 962 -35.12 -37.52 -6.38
N VAL A 963 -34.16 -37.67 -7.31
CA VAL A 963 -33.60 -38.96 -7.71
C VAL A 963 -32.16 -39.15 -7.22
N ASN A 964 -31.44 -38.07 -7.00
CA ASN A 964 -30.10 -38.03 -6.41
C ASN A 964 -30.05 -36.93 -5.37
N GLU A 965 -29.47 -37.21 -4.23
CA GLU A 965 -29.23 -36.22 -3.18
C GLU A 965 -28.11 -35.26 -3.63
N TYR A 966 -28.34 -33.96 -3.46
CA TYR A 966 -27.26 -32.95 -3.63
C TYR A 966 -26.44 -32.86 -2.36
N LYS A 967 -25.17 -33.24 -2.45
CA LYS A 967 -24.27 -33.24 -1.32
C LYS A 967 -23.55 -31.90 -1.23
N TYR A 968 -23.45 -31.31 -0.05
CA TYR A 968 -22.76 -30.09 0.24
C TYR A 968 -22.03 -30.21 1.58
N TYR A 969 -21.04 -29.36 1.78
CA TYR A 969 -20.31 -29.29 3.06
C TYR A 969 -20.82 -28.13 3.90
N THR A 970 -21.16 -28.42 5.15
CA THR A 970 -21.43 -27.38 6.16
C THR A 970 -20.13 -26.88 6.77
N VAL A 971 -20.21 -25.73 7.45
CA VAL A 971 -19.06 -25.22 8.26
C VAL A 971 -18.59 -26.30 9.26
N GLN A 972 -19.53 -27.07 9.85
CA GLN A 972 -19.20 -28.14 10.80
C GLN A 972 -18.47 -29.32 10.14
N ASP A 973 -18.82 -29.66 8.89
CA ASP A 973 -18.11 -30.70 8.16
C ASP A 973 -16.66 -30.31 7.88
N ILE A 974 -16.44 -29.04 7.49
CA ILE A 974 -15.07 -28.52 7.30
C ILE A 974 -14.29 -28.52 8.61
N ILE A 975 -14.92 -28.12 9.74
CA ILE A 975 -14.28 -28.19 11.07
C ILE A 975 -13.86 -29.64 11.40
N ASN A 976 -14.70 -30.62 11.08
CA ASN A 976 -14.39 -32.03 11.30
C ASN A 976 -13.21 -32.48 10.44
N MET A 977 -13.17 -32.11 9.14
CA MET A 977 -12.04 -32.40 8.24
C MET A 977 -10.74 -31.77 8.75
N GLN A 978 -10.79 -30.51 9.20
CA GLN A 978 -9.64 -29.83 9.81
C GLN A 978 -9.18 -30.52 11.10
N ALA A 979 -10.11 -31.01 11.92
CA ALA A 979 -9.76 -31.74 13.15
C ALA A 979 -9.04 -33.07 12.84
N GLU A 980 -9.42 -33.74 11.76
CA GLU A 980 -8.69 -34.91 11.25
C GLU A 980 -7.30 -34.54 10.74
N GLY A 981 -7.18 -33.48 9.95
CA GLY A 981 -5.88 -32.97 9.48
C GLY A 981 -4.92 -32.57 10.61
N ARG A 982 -5.44 -31.99 11.70
CA ARG A 982 -4.62 -31.66 12.89
C ARG A 982 -4.08 -32.91 13.60
N LYS A 983 -4.75 -34.04 13.52
CA LYS A 983 -4.29 -35.29 14.13
C LYS A 983 -3.24 -36.00 13.27
N ALA A 984 -3.25 -35.73 11.95
CA ALA A 984 -2.29 -36.30 11.00
C ALA A 984 -0.95 -35.55 11.01
N LYS A 985 -0.97 -34.24 11.31
CA LYS A 985 0.23 -33.44 11.60
C LYS A 985 0.83 -33.79 12.94
#